data_a80c47fb175ef5ae196a11cc455d18b8
#
_entry.id   a80c47fb175ef5ae196a11cc455d18b8
#
_cell.length_a   1.000
_cell.length_b   1.000
_cell.length_c   1.000
_cell.angle_alpha   90.00
_cell.angle_beta   90.00
_cell.angle_gamma   90.00
#
_symmetry.space_group_name_H-M   'P 1'
#
loop_
_entity.id
_entity.type
_entity.pdbx_description
1 polymer ?
#
loop_
_entity_poly.entity_id
_entity_poly.type
_entity_poly.pdbx_seq_one_letter_code
_entity_poly.pdbx_strand_id
1 'polypeptide(L)'
;MTKKVQHRLPRAAAGLTMVFCLSSTFAHAQDTANPDSQDLPNMGQQITPLAPPGARFEPMNPDLTANPSWLAGQAVTTVASPDGKTLLVLCSGLNVVFTGSLTSRITSQFVFIYDISAHQPVKKQVVQIPNTYNGIVFDPSGTHFYVAGGSDDDIHTVTLGSNGTWAEEQPTSPALTMGHAAGNGLSVQPGGTGPVNAQVGVKPCAAGLAISKDGKTLVVANYYNDSITVFSGGYGNWSKGTELDLRPGKSNPAQVGVPGGEYAFWVAVKGSAASATAYISSVRDREIDVVSLSGTPAVTARISVKGQPNKMTLNAAQSLLYVVEDETDTVDVIATASNAILETIPVIAPPGVLPTALAQYTGANSDSATLSPDEKQLYVTNGNLNCIAVVALGGTNSGDQVVGLIPTGWYPNSVSFSADGSWVYAVNGKSPTGANPGFCYSGGAPTYPSCIPANQYNPQLLKAGFQTFPRPTAAQLTTLTAQVAVNNRFSFTESAGDAAVMAAVRAGVQHVIFILKENRTYDQILGDLEVGNGDPDLTEFGQAVTPNLHNLALNFVTLDNFLVTAEVSNDGWPWSTSARAPDVIERQFPVFYSSAVGVSRGLSLDSEGVNRSVNVAYPTLAERQFADPFTPDDPDLLPGQTNVAAPDGPGNEINTGYLWDAALRAGLTVRNYGFFVDQTRYNTTTNTIPLIENPAADGIVVAYPTNVTLAPRTDPYFRGFDNAFPDYYRYAEWAREFDNNYLVPACRAPESRKPAPAPTALPCAPHSQTARRSTGMPSLSLVRFMHDHTGNFSAAIDGVNTPDLQVADNDYAVGLLVQKIASSPYANNTLIFVLEDDAQDGGDHVDSHRSVAFVAGAFVKQGALISTPYNTIDFVRTMEEVLGLPPMNLNDALARPMADIFNTTPSAWSFTATPSALLYAPRVSLPLPPQPTGLVVPKPSHDATYWARASEGMDFTSEDRVDPAGFNRLLWKGLMGDKPYPAGPSGMDLRHNRATLLVRYRQSLKEEGRRN
;
A
#
# COMPACT_ATOMS: atom_id res chain seq x y z
N MET A 1 44.97 45.64 -57.58
CA MET A 1 46.11 45.01 -58.32
C MET A 1 46.22 43.62 -57.69
N THR A 2 45.66 42.64 -58.37
CA THR A 2 46.28 41.56 -59.13
C THR A 2 47.12 40.66 -58.26
N LYS A 3 46.89 39.33 -58.16
CA LYS A 3 46.66 38.32 -59.19
C LYS A 3 46.12 36.99 -58.56
N LYS A 4 45.24 36.40 -59.37
CA LYS A 4 44.89 34.94 -59.26
C LYS A 4 46.10 34.13 -59.70
N VAL A 5 46.29 32.99 -59.05
CA VAL A 5 46.92 31.84 -59.77
C VAL A 5 46.09 30.56 -59.39
N GLN A 6 45.52 29.96 -60.41
CA GLN A 6 44.94 28.62 -60.42
C GLN A 6 46.09 27.63 -60.61
N HIS A 7 46.03 26.51 -59.89
CA HIS A 7 46.68 25.30 -60.40
C HIS A 7 45.71 24.09 -60.26
N ARG A 8 45.72 23.34 -61.34
CA ARG A 8 44.81 22.20 -61.62
C ARG A 8 45.30 20.92 -60.93
N LEU A 9 44.31 20.07 -60.66
CA LEU A 9 44.36 18.70 -60.23
C LEU A 9 45.20 17.75 -61.06
N PRO A 10 45.54 16.56 -60.50
CA PRO A 10 45.07 15.37 -61.18
C PRO A 10 44.23 14.45 -60.28
N ARG A 11 43.31 13.77 -60.94
CA ARG A 11 42.42 12.74 -60.42
C ARG A 11 43.23 11.50 -60.05
N ALA A 12 43.00 10.98 -58.82
CA ALA A 12 43.23 9.59 -58.52
C ALA A 12 41.97 9.06 -57.83
N ALA A 13 41.42 8.02 -58.38
CA ALA A 13 40.25 7.31 -57.83
C ALA A 13 40.65 6.60 -56.55
N ALA A 14 39.99 6.91 -55.47
CA ALA A 14 40.05 6.11 -54.27
C ALA A 14 38.62 5.92 -53.77
N GLY A 15 38.24 4.69 -53.47
CA GLY A 15 36.93 4.25 -53.15
C GLY A 15 36.33 4.97 -51.93
N LEU A 16 35.10 5.36 -52.10
CA LEU A 16 34.24 5.91 -51.07
C LEU A 16 33.84 4.74 -50.17
N THR A 17 34.58 4.50 -49.07
CA THR A 17 34.09 3.70 -47.97
C THR A 17 33.12 4.65 -47.24
N MET A 18 31.84 4.50 -47.55
CA MET A 18 30.74 5.08 -46.75
C MET A 18 30.77 4.46 -45.39
N VAL A 19 31.34 5.15 -44.40
CA VAL A 19 31.08 4.90 -43.01
C VAL A 19 29.62 5.30 -42.80
N PHE A 20 28.75 4.30 -42.89
CA PHE A 20 27.41 4.43 -42.32
C PHE A 20 27.65 4.63 -40.82
N CYS A 21 27.58 5.84 -40.35
CA CYS A 21 27.09 6.09 -39.02
C CYS A 21 25.67 5.48 -38.98
N LEU A 22 25.60 4.24 -38.55
CA LEU A 22 24.39 3.69 -37.97
C LEU A 22 24.06 4.60 -36.79
N SER A 23 23.31 5.67 -37.04
CA SER A 23 22.33 6.12 -36.10
C SER A 23 21.45 4.90 -35.90
N SER A 24 21.74 4.11 -34.86
CA SER A 24 20.83 3.14 -34.32
C SER A 24 19.61 3.95 -33.85
N THR A 25 18.69 4.21 -34.79
CA THR A 25 17.30 4.28 -34.41
C THR A 25 17.07 2.95 -33.74
N PHE A 26 17.09 2.93 -32.40
CA PHE A 26 16.49 1.86 -31.65
C PHE A 26 15.01 1.88 -32.05
N ALA A 27 14.71 1.16 -33.15
CA ALA A 27 13.38 0.69 -33.35
C ALA A 27 13.07 -0.04 -32.04
N HIS A 28 12.09 0.49 -31.32
CA HIS A 28 11.41 -0.28 -30.31
C HIS A 28 11.16 -1.63 -30.97
N ALA A 29 11.79 -2.68 -30.48
CA ALA A 29 11.30 -4.00 -30.78
C ALA A 29 9.92 -4.05 -30.11
N GLN A 30 8.92 -3.59 -30.84
CA GLN A 30 7.54 -3.89 -30.48
C GLN A 30 7.51 -5.38 -30.29
N ASP A 31 7.15 -5.79 -29.08
CA ASP A 31 6.86 -7.18 -28.84
C ASP A 31 5.75 -7.54 -29.82
N THR A 32 6.08 -8.37 -30.80
CA THR A 32 5.14 -8.70 -31.87
C THR A 32 3.91 -9.46 -31.37
N ALA A 33 3.87 -9.78 -30.07
CA ALA A 33 2.74 -10.45 -29.42
C ALA A 33 1.59 -9.49 -29.04
N ASN A 34 1.88 -8.26 -28.56
CA ASN A 34 0.86 -7.26 -28.27
C ASN A 34 1.46 -5.84 -28.23
N PRO A 35 1.19 -4.97 -29.22
CA PRO A 35 1.74 -3.63 -29.28
C PRO A 35 1.25 -2.68 -28.17
N ASP A 36 0.22 -3.10 -27.42
CA ASP A 36 -0.45 -2.26 -26.42
C ASP A 36 -0.15 -2.69 -24.98
N SER A 37 0.90 -3.53 -24.76
CA SER A 37 1.33 -3.91 -23.41
C SER A 37 1.97 -2.73 -22.67
N GLN A 38 1.61 -2.57 -21.39
CA GLN A 38 2.21 -1.61 -20.46
C GLN A 38 2.89 -2.38 -19.33
N ASP A 39 4.14 -2.03 -19.03
CA ASP A 39 4.87 -2.65 -17.94
C ASP A 39 4.52 -1.95 -16.61
N LEU A 40 4.46 -2.73 -15.53
CA LEU A 40 4.36 -2.31 -14.14
C LEU A 40 5.65 -2.75 -13.40
N PRO A 41 6.77 -2.03 -13.57
CA PRO A 41 8.06 -2.50 -13.05
C PRO A 41 8.11 -2.60 -11.53
N ASN A 42 7.38 -1.72 -10.81
CA ASN A 42 7.25 -1.76 -9.36
C ASN A 42 6.46 -2.98 -8.85
N MET A 43 5.68 -3.63 -9.73
CA MET A 43 4.93 -4.86 -9.45
C MET A 43 5.57 -6.11 -10.09
N GLY A 44 6.51 -5.95 -11.01
CA GLY A 44 7.04 -7.05 -11.81
C GLY A 44 6.04 -7.66 -12.81
N GLN A 45 4.98 -6.95 -13.15
CA GLN A 45 3.87 -7.40 -13.99
C GLN A 45 3.75 -6.59 -15.28
N GLN A 46 2.83 -7.02 -16.16
CA GLN A 46 2.37 -6.28 -17.33
C GLN A 46 0.85 -6.20 -17.35
N ILE A 47 0.31 -5.19 -18.01
CA ILE A 47 -1.12 -5.09 -18.34
C ILE A 47 -1.32 -4.99 -19.85
N THR A 48 -2.41 -5.56 -20.32
CA THR A 48 -2.78 -5.56 -21.75
C THR A 48 -4.26 -5.26 -21.92
N PRO A 49 -4.73 -4.06 -21.56
CA PRO A 49 -6.15 -3.73 -21.56
C PRO A 49 -6.80 -3.77 -22.95
N LEU A 50 -6.01 -3.71 -24.02
CA LEU A 50 -6.50 -3.77 -25.40
C LEU A 50 -6.43 -5.19 -26.01
N ALA A 51 -6.01 -6.20 -25.25
CA ALA A 51 -5.95 -7.58 -25.72
C ALA A 51 -7.32 -8.20 -26.08
N PRO A 52 -8.45 -7.91 -25.39
CA PRO A 52 -9.73 -8.40 -25.84
C PRO A 52 -10.09 -7.85 -27.23
N PRO A 53 -10.50 -8.70 -28.20
CA PRO A 53 -10.81 -8.23 -29.54
C PRO A 53 -11.89 -7.16 -29.56
N GLY A 54 -11.58 -6.01 -30.18
CA GLY A 54 -12.47 -4.84 -30.23
C GLY A 54 -12.47 -4.00 -28.94
N ALA A 55 -11.53 -4.25 -28.04
CA ALA A 55 -11.39 -3.47 -26.81
C ALA A 55 -11.01 -2.02 -27.08
N ARG A 56 -11.46 -1.15 -26.18
CA ARG A 56 -11.05 0.25 -26.04
C ARG A 56 -10.69 0.50 -24.58
N PHE A 57 -9.75 1.40 -24.37
CA PHE A 57 -9.34 1.82 -23.05
C PHE A 57 -9.24 3.36 -23.02
N GLU A 58 -9.98 3.97 -22.12
CA GLU A 58 -10.06 5.43 -22.01
C GLU A 58 -9.70 5.88 -20.58
N PRO A 59 -8.81 6.87 -20.44
CA PRO A 59 -8.60 7.51 -19.14
C PRO A 59 -9.83 8.36 -18.76
N MET A 60 -10.12 8.43 -17.47
CA MET A 60 -11.32 9.12 -16.96
C MET A 60 -11.04 10.63 -16.80
N ASN A 61 -11.26 11.38 -17.86
CA ASN A 61 -11.14 12.84 -17.85
C ASN A 61 -12.49 13.49 -17.50
N PRO A 62 -12.59 14.27 -16.39
CA PRO A 62 -13.84 14.91 -15.99
C PRO A 62 -14.13 16.24 -16.73
N ASP A 63 -13.33 16.61 -17.73
CA ASP A 63 -13.46 17.83 -18.54
C ASP A 63 -13.50 19.13 -17.71
N LEU A 64 -12.66 19.21 -16.68
CA LEU A 64 -12.59 20.39 -15.82
C LEU A 64 -12.13 21.61 -16.61
N THR A 65 -12.95 22.67 -16.66
CA THR A 65 -12.65 23.89 -17.44
C THR A 65 -11.32 24.54 -17.04
N ALA A 66 -11.01 24.55 -15.74
CA ALA A 66 -9.77 25.12 -15.21
C ALA A 66 -8.54 24.22 -15.41
N ASN A 67 -8.75 22.94 -15.67
CA ASN A 67 -7.68 21.95 -15.81
C ASN A 67 -8.09 20.81 -16.78
N PRO A 68 -8.18 21.10 -18.09
CA PRO A 68 -8.80 20.21 -19.05
C PRO A 68 -8.03 18.91 -19.34
N SER A 69 -6.78 18.82 -18.91
CA SER A 69 -5.95 17.62 -19.07
C SER A 69 -5.90 16.74 -17.82
N TRP A 70 -6.51 17.16 -16.71
CA TRP A 70 -6.51 16.43 -15.46
C TRP A 70 -7.35 15.15 -15.57
N LEU A 71 -6.87 14.06 -14.97
CA LEU A 71 -7.52 12.76 -14.99
C LEU A 71 -7.95 12.37 -13.57
N ALA A 72 -9.16 11.84 -13.44
CA ALA A 72 -9.68 11.36 -12.16
C ALA A 72 -8.91 10.12 -11.71
N GLY A 73 -8.72 9.97 -10.39
CA GLY A 73 -8.16 8.79 -9.75
C GLY A 73 -9.25 7.79 -9.39
N GLN A 74 -8.86 6.55 -9.31
CA GLN A 74 -9.55 5.38 -8.79
C GLN A 74 -11.03 5.25 -9.19
N ALA A 75 -11.31 4.60 -10.34
CA ALA A 75 -12.67 4.16 -10.65
C ALA A 75 -13.02 2.92 -9.80
N VAL A 76 -14.10 3.00 -9.01
CA VAL A 76 -14.43 1.99 -8.00
C VAL A 76 -15.66 1.16 -8.32
N THR A 77 -16.67 1.73 -8.99
CA THR A 77 -17.93 1.02 -9.27
C THR A 77 -18.52 1.48 -10.59
N THR A 78 -19.04 0.54 -11.35
CA THR A 78 -19.83 0.80 -12.55
C THR A 78 -21.20 0.13 -12.43
N VAL A 79 -22.25 0.80 -12.93
CA VAL A 79 -23.62 0.28 -12.91
C VAL A 79 -24.39 0.74 -14.14
N ALA A 80 -25.08 -0.20 -14.80
CA ALA A 80 -25.97 0.09 -15.93
C ALA A 80 -27.40 0.44 -15.43
N SER A 81 -28.08 1.36 -16.14
CA SER A 81 -29.47 1.72 -15.84
C SER A 81 -30.40 0.53 -16.10
N PRO A 82 -31.58 0.50 -15.43
CA PRO A 82 -32.58 -0.56 -15.62
C PRO A 82 -33.04 -0.73 -17.09
N ASP A 83 -33.02 0.33 -17.88
CA ASP A 83 -33.36 0.28 -19.32
C ASP A 83 -32.16 -0.08 -20.23
N GLY A 84 -30.96 -0.26 -19.65
CA GLY A 84 -29.74 -0.64 -20.31
C GLY A 84 -29.15 0.40 -21.28
N LYS A 85 -29.54 1.68 -21.15
CA LYS A 85 -29.06 2.76 -22.04
C LYS A 85 -28.04 3.69 -21.43
N THR A 86 -27.98 3.77 -20.11
CA THR A 86 -27.07 4.63 -19.38
C THR A 86 -26.12 3.78 -18.55
N LEU A 87 -24.83 4.14 -18.56
CA LEU A 87 -23.82 3.55 -17.67
C LEU A 87 -23.27 4.65 -16.79
N LEU A 88 -23.16 4.37 -15.50
CA LEU A 88 -22.48 5.23 -14.53
C LEU A 88 -21.14 4.61 -14.18
N VAL A 89 -20.12 5.45 -14.05
CA VAL A 89 -18.81 5.09 -13.47
C VAL A 89 -18.51 6.05 -12.33
N LEU A 90 -18.33 5.50 -11.14
CA LEU A 90 -17.98 6.25 -9.94
C LEU A 90 -16.47 6.25 -9.76
N CYS A 91 -15.90 7.45 -9.57
CA CYS A 91 -14.49 7.64 -9.20
C CYS A 91 -14.38 8.14 -7.77
N SER A 92 -13.59 7.44 -6.96
CA SER A 92 -13.30 7.76 -5.56
C SER A 92 -11.80 7.58 -5.28
N GLY A 93 -11.03 8.64 -5.47
CA GLY A 93 -9.57 8.60 -5.34
C GLY A 93 -9.01 9.85 -4.69
N LEU A 94 -7.70 10.05 -4.81
CA LEU A 94 -7.03 11.28 -4.40
C LEU A 94 -7.41 12.46 -5.33
N ASN A 95 -8.66 12.71 -5.54
CA ASN A 95 -9.15 13.69 -6.49
C ASN A 95 -9.06 15.14 -5.92
N VAL A 96 -7.84 15.61 -5.71
CA VAL A 96 -7.53 16.95 -5.21
C VAL A 96 -6.94 17.77 -6.35
N VAL A 97 -7.65 18.80 -6.80
CA VAL A 97 -7.23 19.68 -7.88
C VAL A 97 -6.77 21.01 -7.30
N PHE A 98 -5.51 21.36 -7.52
CA PHE A 98 -4.97 22.66 -7.09
C PHE A 98 -5.30 23.74 -8.13
N THR A 99 -5.87 24.84 -7.66
CA THR A 99 -6.34 25.95 -8.51
C THR A 99 -5.50 27.22 -8.35
N GLY A 100 -4.17 27.09 -8.38
CA GLY A 100 -3.25 28.24 -8.40
C GLY A 100 -2.52 28.55 -7.10
N SER A 101 -2.81 27.88 -5.99
CA SER A 101 -2.00 27.90 -4.76
C SER A 101 -2.21 26.63 -3.93
N LEU A 102 -1.29 26.34 -3.02
CA LEU A 102 -1.41 25.22 -2.06
C LEU A 102 -2.67 25.28 -1.20
N THR A 103 -3.19 26.47 -0.98
CA THR A 103 -4.38 26.70 -0.15
C THR A 103 -5.66 26.79 -0.97
N SER A 104 -5.58 26.84 -2.29
CA SER A 104 -6.74 26.88 -3.18
C SER A 104 -6.91 25.54 -3.87
N ARG A 105 -7.73 24.68 -3.28
CA ARG A 105 -7.99 23.31 -3.72
C ARG A 105 -9.46 23.13 -4.04
N ILE A 106 -9.75 22.34 -5.06
CA ILE A 106 -11.06 21.75 -5.28
C ILE A 106 -10.91 20.27 -4.99
N THR A 107 -11.67 19.79 -4.02
CA THR A 107 -11.83 18.36 -3.77
C THR A 107 -13.14 17.93 -4.37
N SER A 108 -13.05 16.93 -5.19
CA SER A 108 -14.23 16.43 -5.87
C SER A 108 -14.04 14.99 -6.23
N GLN A 109 -15.15 14.28 -6.10
CA GLN A 109 -15.28 12.97 -6.71
C GLN A 109 -16.20 13.10 -7.93
N PHE A 110 -16.26 12.07 -8.74
CA PHE A 110 -16.90 12.18 -10.05
C PHE A 110 -17.77 10.97 -10.36
N VAL A 111 -18.94 11.25 -10.96
CA VAL A 111 -19.76 10.23 -11.62
C VAL A 111 -19.74 10.52 -13.13
N PHE A 112 -19.12 9.64 -13.88
CA PHE A 112 -19.14 9.70 -15.34
C PHE A 112 -20.38 9.01 -15.89
N ILE A 113 -21.07 9.66 -16.81
CA ILE A 113 -22.32 9.18 -17.38
C ILE A 113 -22.15 8.95 -18.88
N TYR A 114 -22.36 7.70 -19.29
CA TYR A 114 -22.23 7.25 -20.68
C TYR A 114 -23.57 6.81 -21.25
N ASP A 115 -23.78 7.08 -22.53
CA ASP A 115 -24.80 6.43 -23.34
C ASP A 115 -24.21 5.13 -23.88
N ILE A 116 -24.86 4.01 -23.55
CA ILE A 116 -24.50 2.66 -23.98
C ILE A 116 -25.54 2.01 -24.88
N SER A 117 -26.53 2.77 -25.38
CA SER A 117 -27.59 2.24 -26.24
C SER A 117 -27.07 1.64 -27.57
N ALA A 118 -25.88 2.06 -28.01
CA ALA A 118 -25.19 1.52 -29.19
C ALA A 118 -24.03 0.57 -28.82
N HIS A 119 -24.00 0.06 -27.59
CA HIS A 119 -22.98 -0.79 -26.98
C HIS A 119 -21.64 -0.09 -26.70
N GLN A 120 -21.08 0.66 -27.66
CA GLN A 120 -19.90 1.48 -27.43
C GLN A 120 -20.28 2.69 -26.58
N PRO A 121 -19.66 2.87 -25.39
CA PRO A 121 -19.98 3.99 -24.52
C PRO A 121 -19.65 5.32 -25.17
N VAL A 122 -20.56 6.27 -25.03
CA VAL A 122 -20.34 7.68 -25.40
C VAL A 122 -20.52 8.54 -24.17
N LYS A 123 -19.45 9.15 -23.70
CA LYS A 123 -19.50 10.07 -22.53
C LYS A 123 -20.48 11.21 -22.84
N LYS A 124 -21.49 11.36 -21.98
CA LYS A 124 -22.51 12.41 -22.10
C LYS A 124 -22.29 13.53 -21.12
N GLN A 125 -21.93 13.17 -19.90
CA GLN A 125 -21.83 14.12 -18.81
C GLN A 125 -20.92 13.59 -17.72
N VAL A 126 -20.38 14.50 -16.90
CA VAL A 126 -19.76 14.19 -15.61
C VAL A 126 -20.48 15.00 -14.54
N VAL A 127 -20.91 14.33 -13.49
CA VAL A 127 -21.43 14.96 -12.28
C VAL A 127 -20.33 14.97 -11.25
N GLN A 128 -20.03 16.17 -10.74
CA GLN A 128 -19.06 16.40 -9.70
C GLN A 128 -19.78 16.37 -8.35
N ILE A 129 -19.29 15.59 -7.40
CA ILE A 129 -19.83 15.46 -6.04
C ILE A 129 -18.72 15.74 -5.02
N PRO A 130 -19.03 16.24 -3.81
CA PRO A 130 -17.99 16.60 -2.83
C PRO A 130 -17.15 15.39 -2.40
N ASN A 131 -17.78 14.34 -1.92
CA ASN A 131 -17.16 13.11 -1.46
C ASN A 131 -17.93 11.87 -1.90
N THR A 132 -17.27 10.73 -1.90
CA THR A 132 -17.87 9.39 -2.03
C THR A 132 -16.89 8.34 -1.54
N TYR A 133 -17.34 7.09 -1.41
CA TYR A 133 -16.43 5.97 -1.17
C TYR A 133 -16.61 4.89 -2.25
N ASN A 134 -17.64 4.05 -2.22
CA ASN A 134 -17.79 2.94 -3.18
C ASN A 134 -19.20 2.78 -3.78
N GLY A 135 -20.24 3.25 -3.09
CA GLY A 135 -21.61 2.90 -3.39
C GLY A 135 -22.27 3.83 -4.42
N ILE A 136 -22.86 3.24 -5.47
CA ILE A 136 -23.74 3.92 -6.42
C ILE A 136 -24.83 2.96 -6.89
N VAL A 137 -26.08 3.43 -7.01
CA VAL A 137 -27.20 2.61 -7.47
C VAL A 137 -28.24 3.45 -8.21
N PHE A 138 -28.82 2.89 -9.29
CA PHE A 138 -30.01 3.49 -9.90
C PHE A 138 -31.28 3.22 -9.10
N ASP A 139 -32.17 4.21 -9.07
CA ASP A 139 -33.56 3.98 -8.77
C ASP A 139 -34.18 3.06 -9.84
N PRO A 140 -35.10 2.16 -9.49
CA PRO A 140 -35.75 1.28 -10.46
C PRO A 140 -36.45 1.99 -11.62
N SER A 141 -36.79 3.26 -11.48
CA SER A 141 -37.32 4.09 -12.58
C SER A 141 -36.29 4.43 -13.67
N GLY A 142 -34.99 4.36 -13.31
CA GLY A 142 -33.88 4.75 -14.19
C GLY A 142 -33.72 6.26 -14.38
N THR A 143 -34.53 7.09 -13.68
CA THR A 143 -34.51 8.56 -13.77
C THR A 143 -33.79 9.25 -12.61
N HIS A 144 -33.36 8.47 -11.63
CA HIS A 144 -32.58 8.91 -10.48
C HIS A 144 -31.50 7.91 -10.17
N PHE A 145 -30.42 8.37 -9.56
CA PHE A 145 -29.43 7.49 -8.93
C PHE A 145 -28.93 8.10 -7.62
N TYR A 146 -28.44 7.23 -6.76
CA TYR A 146 -27.97 7.56 -5.43
C TYR A 146 -26.50 7.19 -5.31
N VAL A 147 -25.71 8.07 -4.66
CA VAL A 147 -24.28 7.85 -4.42
C VAL A 147 -24.03 8.01 -2.92
N ALA A 148 -23.34 7.04 -2.34
CA ALA A 148 -22.91 7.12 -0.96
C ALA A 148 -21.84 8.21 -0.81
N GLY A 149 -22.07 9.19 0.08
CA GLY A 149 -21.24 10.40 0.20
C GLY A 149 -19.94 10.20 0.99
N GLY A 150 -19.58 8.95 1.34
CA GLY A 150 -18.35 8.69 2.07
C GLY A 150 -18.31 9.44 3.40
N SER A 151 -17.25 10.22 3.60
CA SER A 151 -17.02 10.99 4.83
C SER A 151 -17.92 12.22 5.01
N ASP A 152 -18.77 12.56 4.04
CA ASP A 152 -19.79 13.59 4.22
C ASP A 152 -21.00 13.05 5.00
N ASP A 153 -21.05 11.72 5.21
CA ASP A 153 -22.10 11.05 5.98
C ASP A 153 -23.50 11.32 5.43
N ASP A 154 -23.62 11.33 4.10
CA ASP A 154 -24.87 11.59 3.40
C ASP A 154 -25.03 10.72 2.14
N ILE A 155 -26.08 10.93 1.39
CA ILE A 155 -26.33 10.31 0.10
C ILE A 155 -26.63 11.42 -0.91
N HIS A 156 -25.84 11.48 -1.96
CA HIS A 156 -26.12 12.34 -3.09
C HIS A 156 -27.22 11.75 -3.95
N THR A 157 -28.24 12.55 -4.22
CA THR A 157 -29.33 12.20 -5.14
C THR A 157 -29.12 12.96 -6.45
N VAL A 158 -29.04 12.23 -7.55
CA VAL A 158 -28.85 12.82 -8.88
C VAL A 158 -30.05 12.48 -9.76
N THR A 159 -30.66 13.49 -10.38
CA THR A 159 -31.91 13.37 -11.10
C THR A 159 -31.75 13.76 -12.56
N LEU A 160 -32.39 12.99 -13.44
CA LEU A 160 -32.50 13.28 -14.87
C LEU A 160 -33.59 14.35 -15.12
N GLY A 161 -33.13 15.54 -15.50
CA GLY A 161 -34.03 16.61 -15.88
C GLY A 161 -34.76 16.38 -17.20
N SER A 162 -35.85 17.08 -17.42
CA SER A 162 -36.63 17.01 -18.69
C SER A 162 -35.81 17.44 -19.93
N ASN A 163 -34.70 18.14 -19.73
CA ASN A 163 -33.76 18.53 -20.80
C ASN A 163 -32.76 17.41 -21.14
N GLY A 164 -32.82 16.26 -20.49
CA GLY A 164 -31.90 15.15 -20.68
C GLY A 164 -30.58 15.30 -19.98
N THR A 165 -30.41 16.27 -19.05
CA THR A 165 -29.20 16.43 -18.24
C THR A 165 -29.42 15.91 -16.82
N TRP A 166 -28.38 15.32 -16.26
CA TRP A 166 -28.35 14.88 -14.87
C TRP A 166 -27.86 16.01 -13.97
N ALA A 167 -28.52 16.21 -12.86
CA ALA A 167 -28.13 17.21 -11.87
C ALA A 167 -28.29 16.67 -10.45
N GLU A 168 -27.28 16.96 -9.62
CA GLU A 168 -27.38 16.72 -8.19
C GLU A 168 -28.41 17.66 -7.57
N GLU A 169 -29.28 17.11 -6.73
CA GLU A 169 -30.29 17.91 -6.01
C GLU A 169 -29.63 18.64 -4.84
N GLN A 170 -29.60 19.97 -4.90
CA GLN A 170 -28.99 20.82 -3.89
C GLN A 170 -30.01 21.81 -3.30
N PRO A 171 -30.12 21.96 -1.96
CA PRO A 171 -29.72 20.94 -0.98
C PRO A 171 -30.64 19.74 -1.07
N THR A 172 -30.15 18.56 -0.88
CA THR A 172 -30.97 17.36 -0.74
C THR A 172 -31.98 17.59 0.37
N SER A 173 -33.28 17.64 0.04
CA SER A 173 -34.32 17.88 1.03
C SER A 173 -35.31 16.71 1.04
N PRO A 174 -35.46 16.03 2.15
CA PRO A 174 -34.62 16.08 3.36
C PRO A 174 -33.23 15.59 3.07
N ALA A 175 -32.22 16.23 3.64
CA ALA A 175 -30.85 15.75 3.55
C ALA A 175 -30.82 14.30 4.01
N LEU A 176 -30.37 13.39 3.11
CA LEU A 176 -30.25 11.97 3.43
C LEU A 176 -28.96 11.79 4.25
N THR A 177 -28.94 12.38 5.44
CA THR A 177 -27.80 12.35 6.34
C THR A 177 -27.87 11.17 7.28
N MET A 178 -26.72 10.66 7.63
CA MET A 178 -26.53 9.52 8.51
C MET A 178 -25.72 9.92 9.73
N GLY A 179 -25.66 9.07 10.70
CA GLY A 179 -24.79 9.21 11.86
C GLY A 179 -25.53 9.04 13.17
N HIS A 180 -24.81 8.51 14.14
CA HIS A 180 -25.26 8.50 15.51
C HIS A 180 -25.27 9.93 16.05
N ALA A 181 -26.32 10.32 16.74
CA ALA A 181 -26.32 11.54 17.52
C ALA A 181 -25.16 11.49 18.52
N ALA A 182 -24.45 12.61 18.71
CA ALA A 182 -23.43 12.75 19.72
C ALA A 182 -23.95 12.21 21.06
N GLY A 183 -23.27 11.27 21.67
CA GLY A 183 -23.65 10.61 22.92
C GLY A 183 -24.11 9.16 22.82
N ASN A 184 -24.16 8.56 21.64
CA ASN A 184 -24.56 7.15 21.48
C ASN A 184 -23.40 6.13 21.60
N GLY A 185 -22.36 6.45 22.33
CA GLY A 185 -21.40 5.45 22.81
C GLY A 185 -20.24 5.13 21.89
N LEU A 186 -20.10 5.79 20.75
CA LEU A 186 -18.90 5.66 19.89
C LEU A 186 -18.09 6.94 20.00
N SER A 187 -17.06 6.93 20.80
CA SER A 187 -16.21 8.09 21.09
C SER A 187 -14.79 7.96 20.51
N VAL A 188 -14.62 7.29 19.38
CA VAL A 188 -13.33 7.28 18.69
C VAL A 188 -13.21 8.57 17.91
N GLN A 189 -12.19 9.35 18.22
CA GLN A 189 -11.71 10.40 17.33
C GLN A 189 -10.73 9.79 16.33
N PRO A 190 -11.06 9.66 15.06
CA PRO A 190 -10.04 9.37 14.06
C PRO A 190 -9.01 10.50 14.10
N GLY A 191 -7.80 10.17 14.53
CA GLY A 191 -6.69 11.10 14.48
C GLY A 191 -6.69 12.27 15.46
N GLY A 192 -7.41 12.21 16.58
CA GLY A 192 -7.42 13.27 17.60
C GLY A 192 -6.42 12.98 18.72
N THR A 193 -5.56 13.92 19.03
CA THR A 193 -4.67 13.92 20.21
C THR A 193 -5.37 14.39 21.50
N GLY A 194 -6.70 14.43 21.52
CA GLY A 194 -7.48 14.86 22.68
C GLY A 194 -7.84 13.72 23.63
N PRO A 195 -8.07 14.01 24.91
CA PRO A 195 -8.59 13.00 25.83
C PRO A 195 -9.91 12.44 25.31
N VAL A 196 -10.05 11.13 25.37
CA VAL A 196 -11.19 10.32 24.87
C VAL A 196 -12.55 10.74 25.43
N ASN A 197 -12.59 11.57 26.45
CA ASN A 197 -13.78 12.13 27.04
C ASN A 197 -14.46 13.24 26.22
N ALA A 198 -13.89 13.69 25.12
CA ALA A 198 -14.61 14.48 24.15
C ALA A 198 -15.46 13.51 23.31
N GLN A 199 -16.72 13.36 23.64
CA GLN A 199 -17.72 12.55 22.94
C GLN A 199 -17.88 13.04 21.49
N VAL A 200 -16.96 12.70 20.63
CA VAL A 200 -17.10 12.88 19.20
C VAL A 200 -17.60 11.55 18.66
N GLY A 201 -18.83 11.52 18.24
CA GLY A 201 -19.40 10.34 17.60
C GLY A 201 -18.52 9.92 16.41
N VAL A 202 -18.31 8.62 16.25
CA VAL A 202 -17.60 8.10 15.08
C VAL A 202 -18.43 8.44 13.85
N LYS A 203 -17.82 9.11 12.87
CA LYS A 203 -18.48 9.38 11.60
C LYS A 203 -18.85 8.07 10.92
N PRO A 204 -20.04 7.96 10.34
CA PRO A 204 -20.50 6.75 9.66
C PRO A 204 -19.59 6.31 8.52
N CYS A 205 -19.20 7.23 7.65
CA CYS A 205 -18.57 6.98 6.35
C CYS A 205 -19.45 6.07 5.47
N ALA A 206 -20.39 6.67 4.75
CA ALA A 206 -21.27 5.96 3.82
C ALA A 206 -20.48 5.22 2.76
N ALA A 207 -20.52 3.88 2.75
CA ALA A 207 -19.75 3.04 1.85
C ALA A 207 -20.61 2.44 0.73
N GLY A 208 -21.21 1.28 0.94
CA GLY A 208 -22.10 0.62 -0.02
C GLY A 208 -23.55 1.04 0.19
N LEU A 209 -24.36 1.04 -0.86
CA LEU A 209 -25.80 1.25 -0.75
C LEU A 209 -26.58 0.38 -1.74
N ALA A 210 -27.80 0.04 -1.38
CA ALA A 210 -28.70 -0.71 -2.23
C ALA A 210 -30.15 -0.26 -2.05
N ILE A 211 -30.94 -0.37 -3.13
CA ILE A 211 -32.34 -0.02 -3.16
C ILE A 211 -33.22 -1.25 -3.43
N SER A 212 -34.38 -1.32 -2.77
CA SER A 212 -35.36 -2.40 -3.03
C SER A 212 -35.93 -2.34 -4.44
N LYS A 213 -36.42 -3.47 -4.97
CA LYS A 213 -36.99 -3.56 -6.32
C LYS A 213 -38.16 -2.61 -6.58
N ASP A 214 -38.90 -2.22 -5.55
CA ASP A 214 -40.00 -1.27 -5.65
C ASP A 214 -39.57 0.20 -5.45
N GLY A 215 -38.27 0.46 -5.28
CA GLY A 215 -37.73 1.80 -5.11
C GLY A 215 -38.12 2.50 -3.80
N LYS A 216 -38.62 1.76 -2.80
CA LYS A 216 -39.19 2.35 -1.56
C LYS A 216 -38.32 2.17 -0.33
N THR A 217 -37.28 1.38 -0.40
CA THR A 217 -36.34 1.17 0.70
C THR A 217 -34.93 1.33 0.18
N LEU A 218 -34.17 2.25 0.75
CA LEU A 218 -32.76 2.47 0.47
C LEU A 218 -31.98 2.16 1.74
N VAL A 219 -30.96 1.33 1.64
CA VAL A 219 -30.10 0.92 2.77
C VAL A 219 -28.67 1.30 2.46
N VAL A 220 -27.99 1.87 3.44
CA VAL A 220 -26.61 2.33 3.36
C VAL A 220 -25.78 1.65 4.45
N ALA A 221 -24.65 1.10 4.09
CA ALA A 221 -23.65 0.62 5.03
C ALA A 221 -22.79 1.79 5.52
N ASN A 222 -22.64 1.87 6.82
CA ASN A 222 -21.86 2.91 7.51
C ASN A 222 -20.57 2.27 8.03
N TYR A 223 -19.51 2.39 7.23
CA TYR A 223 -18.27 1.63 7.34
C TYR A 223 -17.54 1.80 8.68
N TYR A 224 -17.56 3.02 9.24
CA TYR A 224 -16.73 3.35 10.40
C TYR A 224 -17.48 3.27 11.73
N ASN A 225 -18.80 3.28 11.73
CA ASN A 225 -19.59 3.19 12.97
C ASN A 225 -20.39 1.89 13.10
N ASP A 226 -20.08 0.88 12.29
CA ASP A 226 -20.61 -0.48 12.41
C ASP A 226 -22.13 -0.54 12.35
N SER A 227 -22.72 0.25 11.46
CA SER A 227 -24.18 0.37 11.39
C SER A 227 -24.69 0.36 9.96
N ILE A 228 -26.00 0.29 9.83
CA ILE A 228 -26.69 0.63 8.59
C ILE A 228 -27.71 1.73 8.85
N THR A 229 -27.96 2.56 7.83
CA THR A 229 -29.06 3.50 7.83
C THR A 229 -30.11 3.05 6.81
N VAL A 230 -31.37 3.00 7.24
CA VAL A 230 -32.51 2.61 6.39
C VAL A 230 -33.37 3.83 6.11
N PHE A 231 -33.61 4.10 4.83
CA PHE A 231 -34.54 5.12 4.36
C PHE A 231 -35.78 4.46 3.73
N SER A 232 -36.96 4.97 4.01
CA SER A 232 -38.19 4.44 3.44
C SER A 232 -39.05 5.55 2.83
N GLY A 233 -39.89 5.18 1.86
CA GLY A 233 -40.79 6.10 1.18
C GLY A 233 -40.63 6.16 -0.33
N GLY A 234 -39.42 6.24 -0.81
CA GLY A 234 -39.02 6.37 -2.22
C GLY A 234 -38.72 7.81 -2.61
N TYR A 235 -38.25 8.00 -3.84
CA TYR A 235 -37.87 9.30 -4.37
C TYR A 235 -38.90 10.40 -4.11
N GLY A 236 -38.43 11.55 -3.65
CA GLY A 236 -39.27 12.72 -3.27
C GLY A 236 -39.99 12.62 -1.92
N ASN A 237 -39.99 11.46 -1.26
CA ASN A 237 -40.65 11.21 0.02
C ASN A 237 -39.79 10.37 0.98
N TRP A 238 -38.49 10.43 0.88
CA TRP A 238 -37.62 9.70 1.78
C TRP A 238 -37.80 10.10 3.24
N SER A 239 -37.94 9.12 4.10
CA SER A 239 -37.92 9.26 5.55
C SER A 239 -36.77 8.42 6.11
N LYS A 240 -35.87 9.06 6.86
CA LYS A 240 -34.83 8.36 7.60
C LYS A 240 -35.47 7.49 8.68
N GLY A 241 -35.18 6.21 8.64
CA GLY A 241 -35.55 5.24 9.67
C GLY A 241 -34.54 5.18 10.81
N THR A 242 -34.58 4.05 11.52
CA THR A 242 -33.62 3.76 12.58
C THR A 242 -32.26 3.47 11.97
N GLU A 243 -31.25 4.04 12.54
CA GLU A 243 -29.87 3.58 12.32
C GLU A 243 -29.64 2.37 13.20
N LEU A 244 -29.30 1.23 12.58
CA LEU A 244 -29.11 -0.04 13.27
C LEU A 244 -27.63 -0.32 13.47
N ASP A 245 -27.19 -0.35 14.71
CA ASP A 245 -25.86 -0.85 15.08
C ASP A 245 -25.81 -2.37 14.85
N LEU A 246 -24.84 -2.86 14.12
CA LEU A 246 -24.71 -4.27 13.73
C LEU A 246 -23.97 -5.08 14.79
N ARG A 247 -23.26 -4.47 15.72
CA ARG A 247 -22.47 -5.17 16.72
C ARG A 247 -23.35 -5.98 17.68
N PRO A 248 -23.00 -7.23 18.04
CA PRO A 248 -23.83 -8.10 18.87
C PRO A 248 -24.23 -7.51 20.22
N GLY A 249 -23.29 -6.86 20.92
CA GLY A 249 -23.53 -6.28 22.24
C GLY A 249 -24.49 -5.10 22.25
N LYS A 250 -24.69 -4.44 21.12
CA LYS A 250 -25.64 -3.29 20.99
C LYS A 250 -27.08 -3.76 20.86
N SER A 251 -27.31 -4.92 20.25
CA SER A 251 -28.63 -5.52 20.14
C SER A 251 -28.98 -6.45 21.31
N ASN A 252 -27.94 -7.10 21.91
CA ASN A 252 -28.11 -8.02 23.03
C ASN A 252 -27.05 -7.76 24.11
N PRO A 253 -27.45 -7.17 25.28
CA PRO A 253 -26.50 -6.87 26.35
C PRO A 253 -25.74 -8.09 26.92
N ALA A 254 -26.21 -9.31 26.65
CA ALA A 254 -25.47 -10.51 27.03
C ALA A 254 -24.28 -10.83 26.11
N GLN A 255 -24.16 -10.12 25.02
CA GLN A 255 -23.12 -10.29 24.00
C GLN A 255 -22.14 -9.11 23.93
N VAL A 256 -22.13 -8.25 24.96
CA VAL A 256 -21.15 -7.16 25.04
C VAL A 256 -19.73 -7.70 24.95
N GLY A 257 -18.91 -7.13 24.07
CA GLY A 257 -17.55 -7.57 23.76
C GLY A 257 -17.45 -8.81 22.86
N VAL A 258 -18.57 -9.28 22.29
CA VAL A 258 -18.54 -10.34 21.27
C VAL A 258 -18.27 -9.73 19.91
N PRO A 259 -17.26 -10.19 19.13
CA PRO A 259 -17.00 -9.73 17.78
C PRO A 259 -18.20 -9.91 16.85
N GLY A 260 -18.39 -9.01 15.91
CA GLY A 260 -19.40 -9.09 14.87
C GLY A 260 -19.92 -7.73 14.42
N GLY A 261 -20.28 -7.61 13.14
CA GLY A 261 -20.91 -6.43 12.53
C GLY A 261 -19.98 -5.26 12.28
N GLU A 262 -18.67 -5.42 12.39
CA GLU A 262 -17.71 -4.33 12.28
C GLU A 262 -17.22 -4.14 10.85
N TYR A 263 -16.98 -2.88 10.48
CA TYR A 263 -16.62 -2.46 9.12
C TYR A 263 -17.68 -2.86 8.07
N ALA A 264 -18.91 -2.44 8.29
CA ALA A 264 -20.02 -2.62 7.35
C ALA A 264 -19.72 -1.95 6.01
N PHE A 265 -19.52 -2.74 4.92
CA PHE A 265 -18.99 -2.21 3.67
C PHE A 265 -20.00 -2.20 2.53
N TRP A 266 -20.59 -3.34 2.19
CA TRP A 266 -21.51 -3.46 1.06
C TRP A 266 -22.89 -3.90 1.48
N VAL A 267 -23.90 -3.60 0.63
CA VAL A 267 -25.28 -3.94 0.88
C VAL A 267 -25.90 -4.60 -0.33
N ALA A 268 -26.69 -5.65 -0.12
CA ALA A 268 -27.63 -6.20 -1.08
C ALA A 268 -29.03 -6.26 -0.45
N VAL A 269 -30.06 -5.77 -1.14
CA VAL A 269 -31.44 -5.76 -0.64
C VAL A 269 -32.29 -6.72 -1.43
N LYS A 270 -32.87 -7.70 -0.74
CA LYS A 270 -33.85 -8.68 -1.26
C LYS A 270 -35.27 -8.25 -0.91
N GLY A 271 -36.20 -8.37 -1.85
CA GLY A 271 -37.64 -8.15 -1.63
C GLY A 271 -38.06 -6.69 -1.83
N SER A 272 -39.16 -6.33 -1.26
CA SER A 272 -39.78 -5.01 -1.32
C SER A 272 -40.18 -4.52 0.07
N ALA A 273 -40.41 -3.22 0.21
CA ALA A 273 -40.54 -2.45 1.46
C ALA A 273 -41.05 -3.20 2.70
N ALA A 274 -42.17 -3.91 2.58
CA ALA A 274 -42.83 -4.55 3.75
C ALA A 274 -42.18 -5.87 4.21
N SER A 275 -41.32 -6.46 3.39
CA SER A 275 -40.72 -7.77 3.62
C SER A 275 -39.24 -7.84 3.17
N ALA A 276 -38.62 -6.69 3.05
CA ALA A 276 -37.24 -6.62 2.59
C ALA A 276 -36.26 -7.20 3.63
N THR A 277 -35.23 -7.82 3.13
CA THR A 277 -34.06 -8.29 3.88
C THR A 277 -32.82 -7.64 3.28
N ALA A 278 -31.96 -7.08 4.13
CA ALA A 278 -30.66 -6.60 3.72
C ALA A 278 -29.57 -7.61 4.12
N TYR A 279 -28.60 -7.80 3.26
CA TYR A 279 -27.37 -8.53 3.48
C TYR A 279 -26.24 -7.51 3.50
N ILE A 280 -25.44 -7.48 4.56
CA ILE A 280 -24.36 -6.52 4.77
C ILE A 280 -23.06 -7.26 4.95
N SER A 281 -22.03 -6.92 4.16
CA SER A 281 -20.68 -7.44 4.39
C SER A 281 -20.02 -6.74 5.56
N SER A 282 -19.64 -7.52 6.58
CA SER A 282 -18.83 -7.09 7.73
C SER A 282 -17.40 -7.54 7.48
N VAL A 283 -16.55 -6.59 7.01
CA VAL A 283 -15.22 -6.93 6.47
C VAL A 283 -14.31 -7.49 7.56
N ARG A 284 -14.28 -6.83 8.72
CA ARG A 284 -13.39 -7.21 9.81
C ARG A 284 -13.75 -8.55 10.43
N ASP A 285 -15.04 -8.81 10.61
CA ASP A 285 -15.52 -10.02 11.30
C ASP A 285 -15.74 -11.20 10.36
N ARG A 286 -15.55 -11.00 9.04
CA ARG A 286 -15.69 -12.06 8.03
C ARG A 286 -17.05 -12.73 8.10
N GLU A 287 -18.07 -11.91 8.04
CA GLU A 287 -19.46 -12.38 8.07
C GLU A 287 -20.37 -11.53 7.18
N ILE A 288 -21.52 -12.09 6.86
CA ILE A 288 -22.63 -11.39 6.23
C ILE A 288 -23.73 -11.26 7.26
N ASP A 289 -24.01 -10.01 7.67
CA ASP A 289 -25.12 -9.71 8.55
C ASP A 289 -26.43 -9.75 7.76
N VAL A 290 -27.40 -10.55 8.22
CA VAL A 290 -28.73 -10.66 7.64
C VAL A 290 -29.68 -9.84 8.47
N VAL A 291 -30.19 -8.75 7.90
CA VAL A 291 -31.06 -7.80 8.59
C VAL A 291 -32.47 -7.85 8.02
N SER A 292 -33.44 -8.17 8.87
CA SER A 292 -34.85 -7.99 8.53
C SER A 292 -35.18 -6.50 8.54
N LEU A 293 -35.77 -6.00 7.45
CA LEU A 293 -36.25 -4.62 7.33
C LEU A 293 -37.74 -4.53 7.57
N SER A 294 -38.42 -5.61 7.95
CA SER A 294 -39.84 -5.65 8.27
C SER A 294 -40.11 -5.12 9.68
N GLY A 295 -40.78 -4.03 9.79
CA GLY A 295 -41.01 -3.35 11.09
C GLY A 295 -39.74 -2.60 11.55
N THR A 296 -39.33 -2.80 12.80
CA THR A 296 -38.03 -2.26 13.28
C THR A 296 -36.90 -3.11 12.74
N PRO A 297 -35.91 -2.53 12.04
CA PRO A 297 -34.78 -3.28 11.54
C PRO A 297 -34.04 -4.04 12.64
N ALA A 298 -33.69 -5.30 12.37
CA ALA A 298 -32.97 -6.14 13.32
C ALA A 298 -32.10 -7.19 12.62
N VAL A 299 -30.91 -7.45 13.15
CA VAL A 299 -30.05 -8.56 12.71
C VAL A 299 -30.74 -9.87 13.09
N THR A 300 -31.00 -10.72 12.11
CA THR A 300 -31.70 -12.01 12.28
C THR A 300 -30.80 -13.21 12.14
N ALA A 301 -29.67 -13.06 11.45
CA ALA A 301 -28.65 -14.09 11.28
C ALA A 301 -27.31 -13.44 10.96
N ARG A 302 -26.23 -14.19 11.19
CA ARG A 302 -24.87 -13.90 10.77
C ARG A 302 -24.34 -15.11 10.05
N ILE A 303 -23.81 -14.91 8.84
CA ILE A 303 -23.26 -15.97 8.00
C ILE A 303 -21.75 -15.78 8.01
N SER A 304 -21.03 -16.64 8.71
CA SER A 304 -19.56 -16.58 8.72
C SER A 304 -19.02 -17.03 7.36
N VAL A 305 -18.08 -16.28 6.82
CA VAL A 305 -17.32 -16.56 5.61
C VAL A 305 -15.82 -16.70 5.94
N LYS A 306 -15.01 -17.14 4.99
CA LYS A 306 -13.58 -17.41 5.29
C LYS A 306 -12.70 -16.20 5.08
N GLY A 307 -12.90 -15.50 3.97
CA GLY A 307 -12.15 -14.29 3.62
C GLY A 307 -12.84 -13.02 4.09
N GLN A 308 -12.27 -11.89 3.73
CA GLN A 308 -12.90 -10.58 3.94
C GLN A 308 -14.01 -10.37 2.91
N PRO A 309 -15.29 -10.33 3.30
CA PRO A 309 -16.39 -10.16 2.36
C PRO A 309 -16.38 -8.74 1.77
N ASN A 310 -16.35 -8.67 0.46
CA ASN A 310 -16.31 -7.44 -0.31
C ASN A 310 -17.69 -7.13 -0.93
N LYS A 311 -17.74 -6.81 -2.24
CA LYS A 311 -19.00 -6.54 -2.93
C LYS A 311 -19.83 -7.82 -3.12
N MET A 312 -21.15 -7.65 -3.12
CA MET A 312 -22.11 -8.74 -3.23
C MET A 312 -23.13 -8.46 -4.32
N THR A 313 -23.61 -9.51 -4.99
CA THR A 313 -24.67 -9.40 -5.98
C THR A 313 -25.72 -10.49 -5.81
N LEU A 314 -27.01 -10.12 -5.99
CA LEU A 314 -28.12 -11.06 -6.02
C LEU A 314 -28.40 -11.50 -7.46
N ASN A 315 -28.79 -12.75 -7.65
CA ASN A 315 -29.38 -13.17 -8.93
C ASN A 315 -30.77 -12.50 -9.15
N ALA A 316 -31.27 -12.53 -10.38
CA ALA A 316 -32.55 -11.86 -10.74
C ALA A 316 -33.74 -12.38 -9.93
N ALA A 317 -33.72 -13.68 -9.60
CA ALA A 317 -34.72 -14.31 -8.75
C ALA A 317 -34.56 -13.93 -7.26
N GLN A 318 -33.46 -13.33 -6.88
CA GLN A 318 -33.07 -13.04 -5.48
C GLN A 318 -33.05 -14.30 -4.58
N SER A 319 -32.82 -15.45 -5.19
CA SER A 319 -32.71 -16.73 -4.49
C SER A 319 -31.28 -17.09 -4.10
N LEU A 320 -30.30 -16.48 -4.77
CA LEU A 320 -28.87 -16.64 -4.54
C LEU A 320 -28.21 -15.28 -4.34
N LEU A 321 -27.30 -15.23 -3.38
CA LEU A 321 -26.38 -14.12 -3.14
C LEU A 321 -24.96 -14.61 -3.40
N TYR A 322 -24.22 -13.90 -4.25
CA TYR A 322 -22.81 -14.13 -4.53
C TYR A 322 -22.00 -13.12 -3.74
N VAL A 323 -21.10 -13.59 -2.90
CA VAL A 323 -20.23 -12.80 -2.04
C VAL A 323 -18.80 -12.98 -2.48
N VAL A 324 -18.14 -11.90 -2.88
CA VAL A 324 -16.72 -11.93 -3.20
C VAL A 324 -15.91 -11.79 -1.91
N GLU A 325 -14.90 -12.60 -1.76
CA GLU A 325 -14.04 -12.59 -0.59
C GLU A 325 -12.59 -12.32 -1.01
N ASP A 326 -12.04 -11.21 -0.53
CA ASP A 326 -10.59 -10.97 -0.52
C ASP A 326 -9.92 -11.94 0.48
N GLU A 327 -8.62 -12.01 0.49
CA GLU A 327 -7.78 -12.92 1.28
C GLU A 327 -7.87 -14.38 0.82
N THR A 328 -9.05 -14.93 0.62
CA THR A 328 -9.25 -16.30 0.12
C THR A 328 -9.35 -16.38 -1.40
N ASP A 329 -9.57 -15.25 -2.10
CA ASP A 329 -9.83 -15.18 -3.55
C ASP A 329 -10.93 -16.16 -3.99
N THR A 330 -12.06 -16.07 -3.30
CA THR A 330 -13.22 -16.94 -3.51
C THR A 330 -14.51 -16.14 -3.72
N VAL A 331 -15.52 -16.82 -4.24
CA VAL A 331 -16.91 -16.36 -4.23
C VAL A 331 -17.75 -17.38 -3.50
N ASP A 332 -18.41 -16.98 -2.41
CA ASP A 332 -19.41 -17.80 -1.75
C ASP A 332 -20.79 -17.60 -2.39
N VAL A 333 -21.46 -18.70 -2.69
CA VAL A 333 -22.84 -18.73 -3.19
C VAL A 333 -23.78 -19.08 -2.05
N ILE A 334 -24.59 -18.10 -1.63
CA ILE A 334 -25.47 -18.23 -0.47
C ILE A 334 -26.93 -18.33 -0.90
N ALA A 335 -27.63 -19.37 -0.42
CA ALA A 335 -29.08 -19.48 -0.59
C ALA A 335 -29.81 -18.48 0.33
N THR A 336 -30.51 -17.51 -0.24
CA THR A 336 -31.20 -16.46 0.54
C THR A 336 -32.45 -16.95 1.29
N ALA A 337 -32.91 -18.17 1.03
CA ALA A 337 -34.03 -18.78 1.77
C ALA A 337 -33.60 -19.42 3.09
N SER A 338 -32.37 -19.91 3.17
CA SER A 338 -31.83 -20.65 4.34
C SER A 338 -30.62 -19.98 4.96
N ASN A 339 -30.06 -18.97 4.31
CA ASN A 339 -28.78 -18.31 4.67
C ASN A 339 -27.62 -19.31 4.73
N ALA A 340 -27.67 -20.38 3.92
CA ALA A 340 -26.62 -21.39 3.88
C ALA A 340 -25.70 -21.13 2.67
N ILE A 341 -24.39 -21.25 2.90
CA ILE A 341 -23.40 -21.31 1.82
C ILE A 341 -23.61 -22.66 1.08
N LEU A 342 -23.90 -22.60 -0.20
CA LEU A 342 -24.10 -23.76 -1.05
C LEU A 342 -22.80 -24.23 -1.70
N GLU A 343 -21.96 -23.27 -2.07
CA GLU A 343 -20.72 -23.49 -2.79
C GLU A 343 -19.74 -22.33 -2.50
N THR A 344 -18.45 -22.66 -2.47
CA THR A 344 -17.33 -21.70 -2.45
C THR A 344 -16.51 -21.92 -3.72
N ILE A 345 -16.39 -20.92 -4.57
CA ILE A 345 -15.76 -20.98 -5.90
C ILE A 345 -14.41 -20.28 -5.84
N PRO A 346 -13.26 -20.96 -5.99
CA PRO A 346 -11.97 -20.30 -6.18
C PRO A 346 -11.94 -19.52 -7.50
N VAL A 347 -11.47 -18.25 -7.48
CA VAL A 347 -11.59 -17.34 -8.63
C VAL A 347 -10.26 -16.79 -9.17
N ILE A 348 -9.12 -17.34 -8.76
CA ILE A 348 -7.81 -16.91 -9.24
C ILE A 348 -7.62 -17.25 -10.72
N ALA A 349 -7.78 -18.52 -11.10
CA ALA A 349 -7.53 -18.99 -12.46
C ALA A 349 -8.26 -20.30 -12.78
N PRO A 350 -8.47 -20.63 -14.09
CA PRO A 350 -8.98 -21.93 -14.48
C PRO A 350 -8.07 -23.08 -14.01
N PRO A 351 -8.63 -24.26 -13.71
CA PRO A 351 -7.85 -25.43 -13.36
C PRO A 351 -6.74 -25.74 -14.36
N GLY A 352 -5.49 -25.86 -13.89
CA GLY A 352 -4.32 -26.19 -14.70
C GLY A 352 -3.66 -25.00 -15.41
N VAL A 353 -4.14 -23.77 -15.25
CA VAL A 353 -3.48 -22.57 -15.76
C VAL A 353 -2.31 -22.17 -14.83
N LEU A 354 -2.55 -22.18 -13.53
CA LEU A 354 -1.46 -22.09 -12.55
C LEU A 354 -0.75 -23.43 -12.40
N PRO A 355 0.58 -23.46 -12.32
CA PRO A 355 1.32 -24.64 -11.88
C PRO A 355 0.78 -25.17 -10.55
N THR A 356 0.76 -26.48 -10.38
CA THR A 356 0.24 -27.11 -9.14
C THR A 356 0.89 -26.59 -7.87
N ALA A 357 2.17 -26.25 -7.93
CA ALA A 357 2.91 -25.68 -6.79
C ALA A 357 2.41 -24.28 -6.38
N LEU A 358 1.85 -23.52 -7.29
CA LEU A 358 1.34 -22.16 -7.07
C LEU A 358 -0.16 -22.15 -6.73
N ALA A 359 -0.90 -23.19 -7.08
CA ALA A 359 -2.36 -23.25 -6.92
C ALA A 359 -2.84 -23.25 -5.44
N GLN A 360 -1.91 -23.34 -4.51
CA GLN A 360 -2.19 -23.28 -3.07
C GLN A 360 -2.15 -21.85 -2.49
N TYR A 361 -1.59 -20.88 -3.24
CA TYR A 361 -1.43 -19.51 -2.76
C TYR A 361 -2.59 -18.64 -3.22
N THR A 362 -2.96 -17.68 -2.37
CA THR A 362 -3.87 -16.57 -2.65
C THR A 362 -3.08 -15.28 -2.86
N GLY A 363 -3.73 -14.21 -3.26
CA GLY A 363 -3.09 -12.91 -3.51
C GLY A 363 -3.60 -12.21 -4.78
N ALA A 364 -4.77 -12.64 -5.30
CA ALA A 364 -5.39 -12.01 -6.46
C ALA A 364 -6.12 -10.72 -6.11
N ASN A 365 -6.46 -10.48 -4.84
CA ASN A 365 -7.31 -9.40 -4.35
C ASN A 365 -8.65 -9.35 -5.12
N SER A 366 -9.46 -10.39 -4.96
CA SER A 366 -10.79 -10.46 -5.55
C SER A 366 -11.73 -9.48 -4.86
N ASP A 367 -12.38 -8.57 -5.61
CA ASP A 367 -13.06 -7.42 -5.01
C ASP A 367 -14.52 -7.22 -5.45
N SER A 368 -14.92 -7.68 -6.64
CA SER A 368 -16.26 -7.45 -7.19
C SER A 368 -16.71 -8.58 -8.08
N ALA A 369 -18.02 -8.84 -8.11
CA ALA A 369 -18.63 -9.82 -9.03
C ALA A 369 -19.91 -9.30 -9.66
N THR A 370 -20.12 -9.63 -10.93
CA THR A 370 -21.33 -9.28 -11.69
C THR A 370 -21.79 -10.47 -12.53
N LEU A 371 -23.08 -10.80 -12.43
CA LEU A 371 -23.71 -11.82 -13.24
C LEU A 371 -23.89 -11.33 -14.68
N SER A 372 -23.62 -12.19 -15.66
CA SER A 372 -24.06 -11.94 -17.02
C SER A 372 -25.60 -11.86 -17.08
N PRO A 373 -26.21 -11.08 -17.99
CA PRO A 373 -27.66 -10.95 -18.07
C PRO A 373 -28.43 -12.25 -18.24
N ASP A 374 -27.80 -13.29 -18.79
CA ASP A 374 -28.35 -14.64 -18.91
C ASP A 374 -28.10 -15.54 -17.70
N GLU A 375 -27.44 -15.00 -16.66
CA GLU A 375 -27.05 -15.66 -15.41
C GLU A 375 -26.28 -16.99 -15.59
N LYS A 376 -25.60 -17.16 -16.74
CA LYS A 376 -24.77 -18.34 -17.02
C LYS A 376 -23.31 -18.17 -16.70
N GLN A 377 -22.89 -16.95 -16.45
CA GLN A 377 -21.52 -16.63 -16.07
C GLN A 377 -21.51 -15.56 -14.98
N LEU A 378 -20.50 -15.66 -14.12
CA LEU A 378 -20.14 -14.65 -13.15
C LEU A 378 -18.77 -14.08 -13.55
N TYR A 379 -18.65 -12.77 -13.60
CA TYR A 379 -17.41 -12.06 -13.88
C TYR A 379 -16.89 -11.47 -12.58
N VAL A 380 -15.70 -11.89 -12.16
CA VAL A 380 -15.06 -11.50 -10.90
C VAL A 380 -13.79 -10.70 -11.19
N THR A 381 -13.66 -9.53 -10.59
CA THR A 381 -12.45 -8.71 -10.70
C THR A 381 -11.39 -9.17 -9.70
N ASN A 382 -10.16 -9.34 -10.20
CA ASN A 382 -8.97 -9.73 -9.45
C ASN A 382 -7.94 -8.59 -9.55
N GLY A 383 -7.92 -7.71 -8.53
CA GLY A 383 -7.15 -6.47 -8.53
C GLY A 383 -5.66 -6.67 -8.78
N ASN A 384 -4.99 -7.47 -7.98
CA ASN A 384 -3.54 -7.72 -8.10
C ASN A 384 -3.14 -8.54 -9.34
N LEU A 385 -4.07 -9.31 -9.93
CA LEU A 385 -3.79 -10.05 -11.16
C LEU A 385 -4.14 -9.26 -12.42
N ASN A 386 -4.68 -8.06 -12.30
CA ASN A 386 -5.04 -7.20 -13.42
C ASN A 386 -5.94 -7.93 -14.44
N CYS A 387 -6.94 -8.65 -13.95
CA CYS A 387 -7.80 -9.45 -14.82
C CYS A 387 -9.22 -9.61 -14.25
N ILE A 388 -10.11 -10.06 -15.13
CA ILE A 388 -11.44 -10.53 -14.77
C ILE A 388 -11.47 -12.05 -14.91
N ALA A 389 -11.83 -12.76 -13.85
CA ALA A 389 -12.10 -14.18 -13.89
C ALA A 389 -13.54 -14.41 -14.36
N VAL A 390 -13.72 -15.31 -15.35
CA VAL A 390 -15.02 -15.71 -15.87
C VAL A 390 -15.38 -17.08 -15.33
N VAL A 391 -16.37 -17.12 -14.45
CA VAL A 391 -16.88 -18.36 -13.83
C VAL A 391 -18.09 -18.86 -14.66
N ALA A 392 -18.08 -20.13 -15.04
CA ALA A 392 -19.25 -20.78 -15.64
C ALA A 392 -20.17 -21.29 -14.53
N LEU A 393 -21.44 -20.89 -14.58
CA LEU A 393 -22.47 -21.27 -13.61
C LEU A 393 -23.30 -22.42 -14.18
N GLY A 394 -23.21 -23.60 -13.56
CA GLY A 394 -23.92 -24.83 -13.99
C GLY A 394 -25.38 -24.90 -13.57
N GLY A 395 -25.86 -23.97 -12.75
CA GLY A 395 -27.24 -23.90 -12.27
C GLY A 395 -27.59 -24.94 -11.22
N THR A 396 -26.62 -25.72 -10.74
CA THR A 396 -26.79 -26.71 -9.66
C THR A 396 -26.17 -26.25 -8.35
N ASN A 397 -25.50 -25.10 -8.35
CA ASN A 397 -24.71 -24.54 -7.23
C ASN A 397 -23.68 -25.54 -6.67
N SER A 398 -23.05 -26.28 -7.59
CA SER A 398 -21.96 -27.21 -7.29
C SER A 398 -21.14 -27.48 -8.55
N GLY A 399 -19.83 -27.33 -8.46
CA GLY A 399 -18.90 -27.52 -9.56
C GLY A 399 -18.80 -26.31 -10.50
N ASP A 400 -19.25 -25.14 -10.06
CA ASP A 400 -19.01 -23.89 -10.75
C ASP A 400 -17.50 -23.56 -10.70
N GLN A 401 -16.94 -23.11 -11.82
CA GLN A 401 -15.50 -22.92 -11.90
C GLN A 401 -15.10 -21.82 -12.88
N VAL A 402 -13.92 -21.26 -12.69
CA VAL A 402 -13.33 -20.34 -13.67
C VAL A 402 -13.05 -21.08 -14.96
N VAL A 403 -13.54 -20.53 -16.07
CA VAL A 403 -13.35 -21.05 -17.44
C VAL A 403 -12.39 -20.20 -18.26
N GLY A 404 -11.95 -19.06 -17.74
CA GLY A 404 -10.97 -18.23 -18.39
C GLY A 404 -10.77 -16.88 -17.68
N LEU A 405 -9.71 -16.18 -18.11
CA LEU A 405 -9.31 -14.88 -17.61
C LEU A 405 -9.30 -13.85 -18.74
N ILE A 406 -9.69 -12.61 -18.43
CA ILE A 406 -9.67 -11.48 -19.38
C ILE A 406 -8.71 -10.45 -18.83
N PRO A 407 -7.64 -10.07 -19.57
CA PRO A 407 -6.73 -9.04 -19.11
C PRO A 407 -7.39 -7.64 -19.09
N THR A 408 -7.06 -6.86 -18.08
CA THR A 408 -7.59 -5.51 -17.87
C THR A 408 -6.48 -4.46 -17.80
N GLY A 409 -6.84 -3.25 -17.49
CA GLY A 409 -5.92 -2.25 -16.96
C GLY A 409 -5.46 -2.62 -15.53
N TRP A 410 -4.70 -1.74 -14.90
CA TRP A 410 -4.17 -1.98 -13.55
C TRP A 410 -5.27 -1.82 -12.49
N TYR A 411 -5.44 -2.85 -11.69
CA TYR A 411 -6.36 -2.99 -10.56
C TYR A 411 -7.84 -2.79 -10.96
N PRO A 412 -8.49 -3.79 -11.59
CA PRO A 412 -9.90 -3.74 -11.94
C PRO A 412 -10.78 -3.85 -10.70
N ASN A 413 -11.79 -2.96 -10.56
CA ASN A 413 -12.64 -2.82 -9.37
C ASN A 413 -14.11 -3.17 -9.60
N SER A 414 -14.59 -3.16 -10.85
CA SER A 414 -16.00 -3.43 -11.12
C SER A 414 -16.26 -3.70 -12.60
N VAL A 415 -17.30 -4.49 -12.85
CA VAL A 415 -17.77 -4.86 -14.21
C VAL A 415 -19.27 -4.62 -14.35
N SER A 416 -19.68 -4.16 -15.52
CA SER A 416 -21.09 -4.09 -15.95
C SER A 416 -21.25 -4.67 -17.36
N PHE A 417 -22.49 -4.94 -17.76
CA PHE A 417 -22.83 -5.44 -19.08
C PHE A 417 -23.79 -4.53 -19.84
N SER A 418 -23.77 -4.61 -21.17
CA SER A 418 -24.92 -4.16 -21.99
C SER A 418 -26.15 -5.00 -21.69
N ALA A 419 -27.34 -4.45 -21.91
CA ALA A 419 -28.61 -5.12 -21.62
C ALA A 419 -28.75 -6.50 -22.29
N ASP A 420 -28.20 -6.67 -23.49
CA ASP A 420 -28.19 -7.93 -24.23
C ASP A 420 -27.01 -8.86 -23.87
N GLY A 421 -26.14 -8.42 -22.95
CA GLY A 421 -24.97 -9.16 -22.50
C GLY A 421 -23.85 -9.31 -23.52
N SER A 422 -23.92 -8.58 -24.63
CA SER A 422 -22.92 -8.68 -25.71
C SER A 422 -21.66 -7.87 -25.50
N TRP A 423 -21.70 -6.87 -24.59
CA TRP A 423 -20.59 -6.00 -24.25
C TRP A 423 -20.29 -6.00 -22.76
N VAL A 424 -19.02 -5.85 -22.44
CA VAL A 424 -18.48 -5.76 -21.09
C VAL A 424 -17.87 -4.37 -20.86
N TYR A 425 -18.13 -3.81 -19.72
CA TYR A 425 -17.65 -2.51 -19.26
C TYR A 425 -16.90 -2.72 -17.94
N ALA A 426 -15.58 -2.51 -17.94
CA ALA A 426 -14.73 -2.72 -16.77
C ALA A 426 -14.05 -1.42 -16.35
N VAL A 427 -13.95 -1.17 -15.06
CA VAL A 427 -13.27 0.01 -14.50
C VAL A 427 -12.05 -0.41 -13.71
N ASN A 428 -10.98 0.39 -13.81
CA ASN A 428 -9.68 0.11 -13.23
C ASN A 428 -9.25 1.28 -12.34
N GLY A 429 -8.68 0.97 -11.19
CA GLY A 429 -8.32 1.96 -10.16
C GLY A 429 -7.01 2.70 -10.40
N LYS A 430 -6.04 2.05 -11.07
CA LYS A 430 -4.65 2.51 -11.15
C LYS A 430 -4.14 2.76 -12.58
N SER A 431 -4.98 2.70 -13.61
CA SER A 431 -4.62 2.89 -15.04
C SER A 431 -5.26 4.13 -15.66
N PRO A 432 -4.67 4.75 -16.70
CA PRO A 432 -3.42 4.39 -17.38
C PRO A 432 -2.19 4.68 -16.56
N THR A 433 -1.09 3.99 -16.82
CA THR A 433 0.20 4.25 -16.18
C THR A 433 0.79 5.60 -16.59
N GLY A 434 1.77 6.08 -15.85
CA GLY A 434 2.48 7.33 -16.11
C GLY A 434 1.83 8.56 -15.47
N ALA A 435 2.36 9.74 -15.76
CA ALA A 435 1.95 10.99 -15.14
C ALA A 435 0.46 11.32 -15.33
N ASN A 436 -0.15 11.97 -14.34
CA ASN A 436 -1.41 12.69 -14.51
C ASN A 436 -1.10 14.08 -15.10
N PRO A 437 -1.43 14.35 -16.37
CA PRO A 437 -0.93 15.53 -17.08
C PRO A 437 -1.50 16.86 -16.55
N GLY A 438 -2.59 16.81 -15.83
CA GLY A 438 -3.22 17.99 -15.24
C GLY A 438 -2.87 18.22 -13.77
N PHE A 439 -2.08 17.35 -13.18
CA PHE A 439 -1.80 17.36 -11.75
C PHE A 439 -0.34 17.71 -11.44
N CYS A 440 0.23 18.69 -12.12
CA CYS A 440 1.52 19.21 -11.71
C CYS A 440 1.35 20.19 -10.58
N TYR A 441 1.80 19.80 -9.42
CA TYR A 441 1.91 20.68 -8.29
C TYR A 441 3.01 21.69 -8.52
N SER A 442 2.65 22.96 -8.59
CA SER A 442 3.60 24.05 -8.61
C SER A 442 3.29 25.03 -7.49
N GLY A 443 4.20 25.16 -6.55
CA GLY A 443 4.03 26.09 -5.42
C GLY A 443 3.90 27.56 -5.84
N GLY A 444 2.99 27.90 -6.75
CA GLY A 444 2.64 29.26 -7.04
C GLY A 444 2.50 29.70 -8.48
N ALA A 445 2.61 28.82 -9.47
CA ALA A 445 2.34 29.23 -10.86
C ALA A 445 1.73 28.10 -11.70
N PRO A 446 0.68 28.36 -12.48
CA PRO A 446 -0.01 27.33 -13.26
C PRO A 446 0.70 26.93 -14.57
N THR A 447 2.01 27.12 -14.66
CA THR A 447 2.74 26.91 -15.89
C THR A 447 3.92 25.98 -15.72
N TYR A 448 3.64 24.68 -15.59
CA TYR A 448 4.68 23.68 -15.84
C TYR A 448 4.44 22.97 -17.15
N PRO A 449 5.41 22.99 -18.06
CA PRO A 449 5.24 22.43 -19.40
C PRO A 449 5.22 20.90 -19.43
N SER A 450 5.54 20.20 -18.34
CA SER A 450 5.54 18.75 -18.34
C SER A 450 5.41 18.17 -16.94
N CYS A 451 4.26 17.58 -16.62
CA CYS A 451 4.12 16.60 -15.57
C CYS A 451 4.73 15.28 -16.04
N ILE A 452 5.56 14.70 -15.22
CA ILE A 452 6.22 13.42 -15.49
C ILE A 452 6.09 12.51 -14.27
N PRO A 453 6.10 11.19 -14.42
CA PRO A 453 5.98 10.25 -13.31
C PRO A 453 7.02 10.48 -12.22
N ALA A 454 8.20 10.87 -12.60
CA ALA A 454 9.35 11.00 -11.72
C ALA A 454 9.28 12.16 -10.70
N ASN A 455 8.32 13.04 -10.80
CA ASN A 455 8.20 14.18 -9.87
C ASN A 455 6.76 14.46 -9.41
N GLN A 456 5.90 13.46 -9.48
CA GLN A 456 4.56 13.54 -8.92
C GLN A 456 4.49 12.70 -7.65
N TYR A 457 3.71 13.18 -6.69
CA TYR A 457 3.31 12.40 -5.53
C TYR A 457 2.66 11.09 -5.98
N ASN A 458 3.12 9.95 -5.47
CA ASN A 458 2.74 8.64 -6.00
C ASN A 458 1.23 8.43 -6.12
N PRO A 459 0.39 8.73 -5.11
CA PRO A 459 -1.06 8.63 -5.28
C PRO A 459 -1.67 9.48 -6.40
N GLN A 460 -0.96 10.52 -6.88
CA GLN A 460 -1.42 11.31 -8.03
C GLN A 460 -1.19 10.60 -9.37
N LEU A 461 -0.30 9.61 -9.39
CA LEU A 461 -0.07 8.76 -10.56
C LEU A 461 -1.22 7.77 -10.77
N LEU A 462 -2.00 7.48 -9.74
CA LEU A 462 -3.13 6.58 -9.77
C LEU A 462 -4.31 7.25 -10.49
N LYS A 463 -4.58 6.81 -11.71
CA LYS A 463 -5.64 7.33 -12.57
C LYS A 463 -6.69 6.27 -12.83
N ALA A 464 -7.93 6.70 -12.94
CA ALA A 464 -9.03 5.84 -13.31
C ALA A 464 -9.02 5.52 -14.81
N GLY A 465 -9.21 4.25 -15.15
CA GLY A 465 -9.32 3.78 -16.53
C GLY A 465 -10.63 3.06 -16.78
N PHE A 466 -11.17 3.27 -17.95
CA PHE A 466 -12.41 2.64 -18.42
C PHE A 466 -12.13 1.78 -19.63
N GLN A 467 -12.28 0.46 -19.47
CA GLN A 467 -12.09 -0.55 -20.51
C GLN A 467 -13.45 -1.07 -21.00
N THR A 468 -13.60 -1.18 -22.32
CA THR A 468 -14.84 -1.67 -22.93
C THR A 468 -14.53 -2.63 -24.07
N PHE A 469 -15.25 -3.75 -24.16
CA PHE A 469 -15.01 -4.75 -25.18
C PHE A 469 -16.25 -5.65 -25.42
N PRO A 470 -16.40 -6.25 -26.62
CA PRO A 470 -17.38 -7.28 -26.86
C PRO A 470 -17.13 -8.50 -25.95
N ARG A 471 -18.20 -9.11 -25.42
CA ARG A 471 -18.12 -10.33 -24.60
C ARG A 471 -17.34 -11.41 -25.36
N PRO A 472 -16.20 -11.91 -24.82
CA PRO A 472 -15.37 -12.88 -25.54
C PRO A 472 -16.08 -14.21 -25.74
N THR A 473 -15.86 -14.83 -26.91
CA THR A 473 -16.21 -16.23 -27.15
C THR A 473 -15.30 -17.17 -26.34
N ALA A 474 -15.66 -18.43 -26.16
CA ALA A 474 -14.85 -19.42 -25.47
C ALA A 474 -13.42 -19.56 -26.07
N ALA A 475 -13.29 -19.50 -27.41
CA ALA A 475 -12.00 -19.57 -28.09
C ALA A 475 -11.13 -18.31 -27.80
N GLN A 476 -11.73 -17.12 -27.81
CA GLN A 476 -11.04 -15.88 -27.44
C GLN A 476 -10.64 -15.90 -25.98
N LEU A 477 -11.52 -16.40 -25.11
CA LEU A 477 -11.24 -16.48 -23.68
C LEU A 477 -10.01 -17.36 -23.37
N THR A 478 -9.82 -18.47 -24.12
CA THR A 478 -8.62 -19.31 -24.01
C THR A 478 -7.35 -18.50 -24.33
N THR A 479 -7.38 -17.70 -25.41
CA THR A 479 -6.24 -16.84 -25.79
C THR A 479 -5.98 -15.75 -24.75
N LEU A 480 -7.03 -15.12 -24.24
CA LEU A 480 -6.95 -14.08 -23.21
C LEU A 480 -6.42 -14.62 -21.89
N THR A 481 -6.81 -15.86 -21.54
CA THR A 481 -6.27 -16.55 -20.35
C THR A 481 -4.75 -16.74 -20.46
N ALA A 482 -4.27 -17.16 -21.63
CA ALA A 482 -2.84 -17.30 -21.88
C ALA A 482 -2.11 -15.94 -21.78
N GLN A 483 -2.77 -14.86 -22.22
CA GLN A 483 -2.19 -13.51 -22.09
C GLN A 483 -2.10 -13.07 -20.61
N VAL A 484 -3.11 -13.32 -19.79
CA VAL A 484 -3.06 -13.05 -18.34
C VAL A 484 -1.95 -13.85 -17.67
N ALA A 485 -1.78 -15.12 -18.07
CA ALA A 485 -0.70 -15.96 -17.53
C ALA A 485 0.70 -15.41 -17.88
N VAL A 486 0.85 -14.82 -19.08
CA VAL A 486 2.10 -14.11 -19.46
C VAL A 486 2.27 -12.82 -18.64
N ASN A 487 1.23 -12.01 -18.56
CA ASN A 487 1.26 -10.73 -17.85
C ASN A 487 1.69 -10.89 -16.38
N ASN A 488 1.25 -11.96 -15.74
CA ASN A 488 1.50 -12.27 -14.33
C ASN A 488 2.60 -13.32 -14.14
N ARG A 489 3.33 -13.70 -15.20
CA ARG A 489 4.46 -14.63 -15.10
C ARG A 489 4.10 -15.98 -14.48
N PHE A 490 2.89 -16.53 -14.69
CA PHE A 490 2.44 -17.80 -14.10
C PHE A 490 3.34 -19.00 -14.41
N SER A 491 4.13 -18.94 -15.48
CA SER A 491 5.12 -19.95 -15.84
C SER A 491 6.53 -19.65 -15.30
N PHE A 492 6.68 -18.62 -14.45
CA PHE A 492 7.98 -18.28 -13.90
C PHE A 492 8.54 -19.47 -13.09
N THR A 493 9.77 -19.76 -13.33
CA THR A 493 10.57 -20.70 -12.53
C THR A 493 11.96 -20.10 -12.37
N GLU A 494 12.47 -20.14 -11.17
CA GLU A 494 13.82 -19.69 -10.89
C GLU A 494 14.82 -20.49 -11.73
N SER A 495 15.84 -19.81 -12.30
CA SER A 495 16.86 -20.51 -13.07
C SER A 495 17.67 -21.46 -12.17
N ALA A 496 18.15 -22.56 -12.73
CA ALA A 496 19.00 -23.49 -11.97
C ALA A 496 20.29 -22.82 -11.43
N GLY A 497 20.75 -21.76 -12.12
CA GLY A 497 21.91 -20.95 -11.69
C GLY A 497 21.58 -20.11 -10.46
N ASP A 498 20.46 -19.38 -10.51
CA ASP A 498 19.99 -18.53 -9.40
C ASP A 498 19.65 -19.38 -8.18
N ALA A 499 18.92 -20.49 -8.38
CA ALA A 499 18.60 -21.45 -7.33
C ALA A 499 19.87 -22.03 -6.65
N ALA A 500 20.93 -22.29 -7.41
CA ALA A 500 22.19 -22.75 -6.85
C ALA A 500 22.89 -21.67 -6.01
N VAL A 501 22.83 -20.41 -6.45
CA VAL A 501 23.35 -19.27 -5.67
C VAL A 501 22.57 -19.13 -4.37
N MET A 502 21.23 -19.07 -4.45
CA MET A 502 20.38 -18.92 -3.27
C MET A 502 20.52 -20.09 -2.29
N ALA A 503 20.66 -21.33 -2.79
CA ALA A 503 20.94 -22.49 -1.95
C ALA A 503 22.29 -22.40 -1.21
N ALA A 504 23.34 -21.86 -1.87
CA ALA A 504 24.62 -21.63 -1.23
C ALA A 504 24.57 -20.54 -0.16
N VAL A 505 23.85 -19.44 -0.42
CA VAL A 505 23.63 -18.35 0.54
C VAL A 505 22.87 -18.87 1.75
N ARG A 506 21.74 -19.56 1.54
CA ARG A 506 20.93 -20.17 2.60
C ARG A 506 21.74 -21.15 3.46
N ALA A 507 22.62 -21.94 2.88
CA ALA A 507 23.46 -22.87 3.64
C ALA A 507 24.46 -22.17 4.56
N GLY A 508 24.88 -20.94 4.24
CA GLY A 508 25.87 -20.17 5.00
C GLY A 508 25.29 -19.13 5.94
N VAL A 509 24.09 -18.63 5.66
CA VAL A 509 23.42 -17.59 6.44
C VAL A 509 22.52 -18.20 7.49
N GLN A 510 22.58 -17.68 8.71
CA GLN A 510 21.76 -18.12 9.85
C GLN A 510 20.90 -17.01 10.41
N HIS A 511 21.26 -15.77 10.09
CA HIS A 511 20.62 -14.58 10.64
C HIS A 511 20.35 -13.57 9.54
N VAL A 512 19.14 -13.02 9.53
CA VAL A 512 18.73 -11.90 8.71
C VAL A 512 18.35 -10.75 9.64
N ILE A 513 18.90 -9.58 9.38
CA ILE A 513 18.44 -8.32 9.97
C ILE A 513 17.75 -7.56 8.86
N PHE A 514 16.47 -7.27 9.05
CA PHE A 514 15.68 -6.45 8.14
C PHE A 514 15.48 -5.07 8.76
N ILE A 515 16.07 -4.05 8.13
CA ILE A 515 15.95 -2.65 8.51
C ILE A 515 14.98 -2.00 7.55
N LEU A 516 13.87 -1.47 8.05
CA LEU A 516 12.90 -0.69 7.29
C LEU A 516 13.05 0.78 7.67
N LYS A 517 13.08 1.64 6.63
CA LYS A 517 13.26 3.08 6.67
C LYS A 517 12.08 3.79 6.00
N GLU A 518 12.07 5.12 5.98
CA GLU A 518 10.90 5.92 5.62
C GLU A 518 11.19 6.96 4.52
N ASN A 519 10.55 6.76 3.39
CA ASN A 519 10.11 7.72 2.36
C ASN A 519 11.20 8.46 1.60
N ARG A 520 12.27 7.79 1.11
CA ARG A 520 13.27 8.47 0.25
C ARG A 520 13.42 7.81 -1.12
N THR A 521 13.52 8.67 -2.16
CA THR A 521 13.87 8.22 -3.50
C THR A 521 15.37 7.96 -3.64
N TYR A 522 15.75 7.25 -4.70
CA TYR A 522 17.14 7.01 -5.03
C TYR A 522 17.94 8.30 -5.22
N ASP A 523 17.43 9.24 -6.02
CA ASP A 523 18.17 10.48 -6.32
C ASP A 523 18.27 11.42 -5.11
N GLN A 524 17.30 11.43 -4.20
CA GLN A 524 17.41 12.23 -2.99
C GLN A 524 18.63 11.83 -2.13
N ILE A 525 18.98 10.54 -2.12
CA ILE A 525 20.07 10.00 -1.30
C ILE A 525 21.33 9.74 -2.13
N LEU A 526 21.23 8.98 -3.22
CA LEU A 526 22.35 8.45 -3.98
C LEU A 526 22.51 9.10 -5.36
N GLY A 527 21.81 10.22 -5.61
CA GLY A 527 21.91 10.89 -6.90
C GLY A 527 23.31 11.41 -7.22
N ASP A 528 24.13 11.74 -6.22
CA ASP A 528 25.53 12.17 -6.35
C ASP A 528 26.54 11.01 -6.33
N LEU A 529 26.08 9.74 -6.32
CA LEU A 529 26.98 8.59 -6.35
C LEU A 529 27.70 8.51 -7.70
N GLU A 530 29.02 8.27 -7.69
CA GLU A 530 29.86 8.25 -8.89
C GLU A 530 29.55 7.08 -9.87
N VAL A 531 28.79 6.08 -9.41
CA VAL A 531 28.40 4.89 -10.18
C VAL A 531 26.90 4.74 -10.21
N GLY A 532 26.39 4.08 -11.25
CA GLY A 532 24.94 3.86 -11.41
C GLY A 532 24.25 5.00 -12.15
N ASN A 533 22.91 5.06 -11.99
CA ASN A 533 22.05 5.96 -12.71
C ASN A 533 21.47 7.02 -11.75
N GLY A 534 22.35 7.83 -11.12
CA GLY A 534 21.96 8.94 -10.25
C GLY A 534 21.92 10.30 -10.97
N ASP A 535 21.12 11.23 -10.45
CA ASP A 535 21.13 12.65 -10.88
C ASP A 535 21.55 13.54 -9.70
N PRO A 536 22.79 14.07 -9.70
CA PRO A 536 23.28 14.90 -8.61
C PRO A 536 22.51 16.23 -8.45
N ASP A 537 21.77 16.65 -9.47
CA ASP A 537 20.94 17.83 -9.36
C ASP A 537 19.68 17.64 -8.53
N LEU A 538 19.30 16.39 -8.25
CA LEU A 538 18.15 16.02 -7.43
C LEU A 538 18.54 15.60 -6.00
N THR A 539 19.85 15.53 -5.72
CA THR A 539 20.33 15.04 -4.43
C THR A 539 20.15 16.07 -3.33
N GLU A 540 19.28 15.77 -2.39
CA GLU A 540 19.03 16.61 -1.19
C GLU A 540 19.93 16.19 -0.02
N PHE A 541 20.20 14.88 0.12
CA PHE A 541 20.91 14.28 1.24
C PHE A 541 22.09 13.43 0.76
N GLY A 542 22.97 14.03 -0.06
CA GLY A 542 24.10 13.34 -0.68
C GLY A 542 25.19 12.88 0.33
N GLN A 543 26.33 12.45 -0.20
CA GLN A 543 27.43 11.82 0.57
C GLN A 543 27.84 12.58 1.83
N ALA A 544 27.76 13.91 1.84
CA ALA A 544 28.10 14.71 3.03
C ALA A 544 27.10 14.49 4.19
N VAL A 545 25.87 14.18 3.91
CA VAL A 545 24.80 13.88 4.87
C VAL A 545 24.77 12.38 5.17
N THR A 546 24.87 11.53 4.14
CA THR A 546 24.67 10.09 4.21
C THR A 546 25.93 9.27 3.85
N PRO A 547 27.08 9.49 4.55
CA PRO A 547 28.33 8.80 4.22
C PRO A 547 28.26 7.27 4.36
N ASN A 548 27.40 6.75 5.24
CA ASN A 548 27.31 5.31 5.48
C ASN A 548 26.46 4.60 4.41
N LEU A 549 25.35 5.18 3.98
CA LEU A 549 24.54 4.65 2.87
C LEU A 549 25.34 4.66 1.56
N HIS A 550 26.12 5.72 1.30
CA HIS A 550 27.08 5.74 0.16
C HIS A 550 28.13 4.66 0.29
N ASN A 551 28.70 4.46 1.47
CA ASN A 551 29.66 3.40 1.70
C ASN A 551 29.04 2.00 1.54
N LEU A 552 27.78 1.81 1.93
CA LEU A 552 27.06 0.55 1.70
C LEU A 552 26.91 0.27 0.20
N ALA A 553 26.45 1.26 -0.57
CA ALA A 553 26.30 1.14 -2.01
C ALA A 553 27.64 0.82 -2.71
N LEU A 554 28.71 1.54 -2.36
CA LEU A 554 30.03 1.37 -3.00
C LEU A 554 30.78 0.12 -2.55
N ASN A 555 30.66 -0.28 -1.29
CA ASN A 555 31.40 -1.43 -0.76
C ASN A 555 30.71 -2.77 -1.05
N PHE A 556 29.39 -2.79 -1.26
CA PHE A 556 28.61 -3.98 -1.58
C PHE A 556 28.00 -3.85 -2.97
N VAL A 557 26.71 -3.78 -3.07
CA VAL A 557 26.02 -3.66 -4.34
C VAL A 557 25.31 -2.31 -4.44
N THR A 558 25.54 -1.60 -5.54
CA THR A 558 24.71 -0.45 -5.93
C THR A 558 23.53 -0.96 -6.74
N LEU A 559 22.32 -0.78 -6.23
CA LEU A 559 21.07 -1.12 -6.89
C LEU A 559 20.47 0.15 -7.49
N ASP A 560 20.81 0.49 -8.72
CA ASP A 560 20.43 1.78 -9.33
C ASP A 560 19.08 1.77 -10.04
N ASN A 561 18.40 0.61 -10.05
CA ASN A 561 17.06 0.43 -10.63
C ASN A 561 16.12 -0.33 -9.68
N PHE A 562 16.21 -0.06 -8.39
CA PHE A 562 15.28 -0.63 -7.42
C PHE A 562 14.03 0.25 -7.32
N LEU A 563 12.84 -0.37 -7.36
CA LEU A 563 11.57 0.32 -7.24
C LEU A 563 10.79 -0.21 -6.02
N VAL A 564 10.33 0.67 -5.17
CA VAL A 564 9.34 0.28 -4.15
C VAL A 564 8.02 -0.05 -4.83
N THR A 565 7.33 -1.06 -4.31
CA THR A 565 6.03 -1.49 -4.86
C THR A 565 4.92 -0.53 -4.48
N ALA A 566 5.02 0.01 -3.29
CA ALA A 566 4.02 0.84 -2.66
C ALA A 566 3.95 2.28 -3.18
N GLU A 567 2.80 2.89 -2.94
CA GLU A 567 2.52 4.29 -3.24
C GLU A 567 2.81 5.19 -2.03
N VAL A 568 2.52 4.71 -0.82
CA VAL A 568 2.60 5.40 0.48
C VAL A 568 2.82 4.38 1.60
N SER A 569 3.16 4.82 2.83
CA SER A 569 3.44 3.91 3.94
C SER A 569 2.26 3.02 4.32
N ASN A 570 1.01 3.45 4.09
CA ASN A 570 -0.18 2.62 4.36
C ASN A 570 -0.17 1.30 3.59
N ASP A 571 0.23 1.29 2.33
CA ASP A 571 0.43 0.06 1.54
C ASP A 571 1.90 -0.41 1.57
N GLY A 572 2.85 0.47 1.88
CA GLY A 572 4.28 0.17 1.99
C GLY A 572 4.63 -0.86 3.04
N TRP A 573 4.05 -0.73 4.23
CA TRP A 573 4.24 -1.68 5.31
C TRP A 573 3.73 -3.09 4.97
N PRO A 574 2.51 -3.29 4.43
CA PRO A 574 2.09 -4.60 3.94
C PRO A 574 2.98 -5.13 2.80
N TRP A 575 3.29 -4.33 1.78
CA TRP A 575 4.14 -4.78 0.68
C TRP A 575 5.54 -5.20 1.14
N SER A 576 6.16 -4.46 2.05
CA SER A 576 7.52 -4.74 2.54
C SER A 576 7.58 -5.89 3.57
N THR A 577 6.48 -6.21 4.24
CA THR A 577 6.45 -7.21 5.30
C THR A 577 5.68 -8.48 4.96
N SER A 578 4.88 -8.47 3.91
CA SER A 578 4.07 -9.62 3.48
C SER A 578 4.03 -9.84 1.97
N ALA A 579 4.67 -8.97 1.17
CA ALA A 579 4.59 -8.98 -0.29
C ALA A 579 3.15 -8.93 -0.83
N ARG A 580 2.24 -8.35 -0.06
CA ARG A 580 0.82 -8.17 -0.40
C ARG A 580 0.22 -7.03 0.40
N ALA A 581 -0.52 -6.14 -0.27
CA ALA A 581 -1.47 -5.25 0.39
C ALA A 581 -2.89 -5.81 0.16
N PRO A 582 -3.70 -6.04 1.21
CA PRO A 582 -5.10 -6.45 1.07
C PRO A 582 -5.94 -5.40 0.31
N ASP A 583 -7.04 -5.84 -0.32
CA ASP A 583 -7.91 -4.95 -1.09
C ASP A 583 -8.44 -3.76 -0.26
N VAL A 584 -8.67 -3.98 1.03
CA VAL A 584 -9.11 -2.91 1.93
C VAL A 584 -8.12 -1.75 1.96
N ILE A 585 -6.82 -2.02 1.94
CA ILE A 585 -5.76 -1.01 1.92
C ILE A 585 -5.70 -0.34 0.55
N GLU A 586 -5.63 -1.12 -0.52
CA GLU A 586 -5.55 -0.63 -1.90
C GLU A 586 -6.71 0.29 -2.27
N ARG A 587 -7.88 0.04 -1.72
CA ARG A 587 -9.10 0.83 -1.91
C ARG A 587 -9.16 2.07 -1.04
N GLN A 588 -8.59 2.02 0.18
CA GLN A 588 -8.70 3.08 1.17
C GLN A 588 -7.67 4.20 0.97
N PHE A 589 -6.40 3.86 0.75
CA PHE A 589 -5.33 4.87 0.83
C PHE A 589 -5.52 6.01 -0.18
N PRO A 590 -6.00 5.83 -1.42
CA PRO A 590 -6.16 6.96 -2.35
C PRO A 590 -7.17 7.99 -1.85
N VAL A 591 -8.15 7.57 -1.07
CA VAL A 591 -9.15 8.46 -0.46
C VAL A 591 -8.61 9.09 0.82
N PHE A 592 -7.94 8.33 1.68
CA PHE A 592 -7.48 8.77 2.99
C PHE A 592 -6.33 9.76 2.90
N TYR A 593 -5.38 9.54 2.01
CA TYR A 593 -4.26 10.44 1.81
C TYR A 593 -4.65 11.80 1.21
N SER A 594 -5.88 11.98 0.80
CA SER A 594 -6.42 13.32 0.56
C SER A 594 -6.44 14.19 1.82
N SER A 595 -6.44 13.57 3.02
CA SER A 595 -6.31 14.29 4.29
C SER A 595 -4.93 14.91 4.46
N ALA A 596 -3.86 14.21 4.06
CA ALA A 596 -2.49 14.71 4.09
C ALA A 596 -2.35 15.98 3.23
N VAL A 597 -3.00 16.04 2.07
CA VAL A 597 -3.03 17.26 1.25
C VAL A 597 -4.05 18.31 1.75
N GLY A 598 -4.47 18.23 3.01
CA GLY A 598 -5.27 19.22 3.72
C GLY A 598 -6.76 19.19 3.44
N VAL A 599 -7.27 18.07 2.98
CA VAL A 599 -8.70 17.79 2.84
C VAL A 599 -9.04 16.70 3.83
N SER A 600 -9.32 17.09 5.08
CA SER A 600 -9.74 16.10 6.07
C SER A 600 -11.02 15.42 5.60
N ARG A 601 -10.93 14.15 5.29
CA ARG A 601 -12.10 13.29 5.03
C ARG A 601 -12.59 12.58 6.30
N GLY A 602 -12.01 12.89 7.46
CA GLY A 602 -12.45 12.40 8.76
C GLY A 602 -12.31 10.89 8.97
N LEU A 603 -11.42 10.25 8.23
CA LEU A 603 -11.16 8.83 8.31
C LEU A 603 -9.78 8.59 8.94
N SER A 604 -9.65 7.56 9.76
CA SER A 604 -8.36 7.09 10.27
C SER A 604 -7.76 6.08 9.28
N LEU A 605 -6.43 6.02 9.23
CA LEU A 605 -5.75 4.95 8.52
C LEU A 605 -5.85 3.66 9.33
N ASP A 606 -6.16 2.57 8.62
CA ASP A 606 -6.08 1.22 9.15
C ASP A 606 -4.74 0.63 8.68
N SER A 607 -3.74 0.69 9.52
CA SER A 607 -2.39 0.22 9.20
C SER A 607 -1.66 -0.29 10.43
N GLU A 608 -0.60 -1.04 10.25
CA GLU A 608 0.30 -1.51 11.29
C GLU A 608 -0.38 -2.05 12.57
N GLY A 609 -1.51 -2.75 12.44
CA GLY A 609 -2.26 -3.31 13.58
C GLY A 609 -3.05 -2.29 14.38
N VAL A 610 -3.27 -1.11 13.81
CA VAL A 610 -4.18 -0.10 14.37
C VAL A 610 -5.38 0.03 13.44
N ASN A 611 -6.57 -0.28 13.95
CA ASN A 611 -7.81 -0.06 13.23
C ASN A 611 -8.63 1.02 13.93
N ARG A 612 -9.10 2.03 13.19
CA ARG A 612 -9.82 3.20 13.75
C ARG A 612 -9.08 3.82 14.95
N SER A 613 -7.77 3.94 14.89
CA SER A 613 -6.93 4.43 15.99
C SER A 613 -6.96 3.55 17.25
N VAL A 614 -7.37 2.28 17.15
CA VAL A 614 -7.41 1.29 18.25
C VAL A 614 -6.44 0.17 17.95
N ASN A 615 -5.61 -0.16 18.94
CA ASN A 615 -4.67 -1.28 18.87
C ASN A 615 -5.43 -2.62 18.90
N VAL A 616 -5.28 -3.44 17.86
CA VAL A 616 -6.02 -4.71 17.70
C VAL A 616 -5.23 -5.95 18.15
N ALA A 617 -4.01 -5.79 18.66
CA ALA A 617 -3.25 -6.92 19.21
C ALA A 617 -3.89 -7.53 20.47
N TYR A 618 -4.73 -6.79 21.14
CA TYR A 618 -5.32 -7.15 22.43
C TYR A 618 -6.82 -7.44 22.29
N PRO A 619 -7.29 -8.65 22.70
CA PRO A 619 -8.64 -9.11 22.41
C PRO A 619 -9.74 -8.39 23.23
N THR A 620 -9.42 -7.94 24.44
CA THR A 620 -10.41 -7.34 25.35
C THR A 620 -10.18 -5.87 25.56
N LEU A 621 -11.28 -5.13 25.89
CA LEU A 621 -11.20 -3.72 26.23
C LEU A 621 -10.19 -3.43 27.35
N ALA A 622 -10.16 -4.28 28.39
CA ALA A 622 -9.25 -4.09 29.53
C ALA A 622 -7.77 -4.23 29.09
N GLU A 623 -7.45 -5.18 28.21
CA GLU A 623 -6.10 -5.35 27.67
C GLU A 623 -5.74 -4.18 26.73
N ARG A 624 -6.66 -3.74 25.87
CA ARG A 624 -6.46 -2.56 25.04
C ARG A 624 -6.21 -1.30 25.87
N GLN A 625 -7.00 -1.07 26.92
CA GLN A 625 -6.82 0.07 27.83
C GLN A 625 -5.54 -0.03 28.68
N PHE A 626 -5.05 -1.25 28.93
CA PHE A 626 -3.74 -1.44 29.53
C PHE A 626 -2.62 -1.05 28.57
N ALA A 627 -2.72 -1.47 27.32
CA ALA A 627 -1.78 -1.10 26.27
C ALA A 627 -1.97 0.37 25.85
N ASP A 628 -3.21 0.84 25.76
CA ASP A 628 -3.58 2.22 25.50
C ASP A 628 -4.63 2.71 26.48
N PRO A 629 -4.23 3.54 27.47
CA PRO A 629 -5.16 4.14 28.41
C PRO A 629 -6.20 5.07 27.78
N PHE A 630 -6.04 5.43 26.49
CA PHE A 630 -6.98 6.26 25.74
C PHE A 630 -7.89 5.47 24.82
N THR A 631 -7.77 4.14 24.78
CA THR A 631 -8.77 3.32 24.11
C THR A 631 -10.16 3.68 24.63
N PRO A 632 -11.14 3.98 23.76
CA PRO A 632 -12.49 4.32 24.16
C PRO A 632 -13.14 3.26 25.06
N ASP A 633 -14.03 3.69 25.95
CA ASP A 633 -14.70 2.81 26.94
C ASP A 633 -15.78 1.90 26.34
N ASP A 634 -15.91 1.81 25.02
CA ASP A 634 -16.87 0.94 24.37
C ASP A 634 -16.31 -0.49 24.23
N PRO A 635 -16.80 -1.48 24.99
CA PRO A 635 -16.32 -2.86 24.90
C PRO A 635 -16.68 -3.52 23.56
N ASP A 636 -17.69 -2.98 22.84
CA ASP A 636 -18.09 -3.45 21.53
C ASP A 636 -17.29 -2.78 20.39
N LEU A 637 -16.39 -1.85 20.71
CA LEU A 637 -15.52 -1.25 19.70
C LEU A 637 -14.32 -2.18 19.44
N LEU A 638 -14.28 -2.77 18.26
CA LEU A 638 -13.22 -3.69 17.82
C LEU A 638 -12.89 -4.82 18.79
N PRO A 639 -13.89 -5.58 19.33
CA PRO A 639 -13.56 -6.73 20.14
C PRO A 639 -12.81 -7.79 19.34
N GLY A 640 -11.99 -8.61 20.01
CA GLY A 640 -11.14 -9.60 19.35
C GLY A 640 -9.82 -9.02 18.81
N GLN A 641 -9.09 -9.82 18.04
CA GLN A 641 -7.73 -9.54 17.59
C GLN A 641 -7.61 -9.36 16.06
N THR A 642 -8.71 -9.36 15.32
CA THR A 642 -8.67 -9.28 13.86
C THR A 642 -8.23 -7.88 13.44
N ASN A 643 -7.25 -7.83 12.53
CA ASN A 643 -6.75 -6.62 11.90
C ASN A 643 -7.25 -6.58 10.46
N VAL A 644 -8.08 -5.59 10.13
CA VAL A 644 -8.66 -5.48 8.78
C VAL A 644 -7.62 -5.29 7.68
N ALA A 645 -6.46 -4.74 8.03
CA ALA A 645 -5.37 -4.44 7.11
C ALA A 645 -4.30 -5.55 7.02
N ALA A 646 -4.45 -6.64 7.77
CA ALA A 646 -3.45 -7.70 7.79
C ALA A 646 -3.75 -8.78 6.77
N PRO A 647 -2.75 -9.21 5.98
CA PRO A 647 -2.92 -10.33 5.08
C PRO A 647 -3.02 -11.66 5.84
N ASP A 648 -3.73 -12.61 5.27
CA ASP A 648 -3.83 -13.96 5.78
C ASP A 648 -2.62 -14.81 5.40
N GLY A 649 -2.36 -15.82 6.20
CA GLY A 649 -1.33 -16.80 5.92
C GLY A 649 -1.67 -17.70 4.72
N PRO A 650 -0.69 -18.44 4.19
CA PRO A 650 -0.87 -19.27 3.00
C PRO A 650 -1.93 -20.39 3.14
N GLY A 651 -2.31 -20.75 4.35
CA GLY A 651 -3.44 -21.65 4.64
C GLY A 651 -4.73 -20.93 5.01
N ASN A 652 -4.85 -19.66 4.70
CA ASN A 652 -5.93 -18.75 5.10
C ASN A 652 -6.06 -18.59 6.63
N GLU A 653 -4.93 -18.67 7.33
CA GLU A 653 -4.90 -18.36 8.77
C GLU A 653 -4.96 -16.86 8.95
N ILE A 654 -5.98 -16.40 9.62
CA ILE A 654 -6.32 -14.97 9.77
C ILE A 654 -5.15 -14.19 10.37
N ASN A 655 -4.77 -13.09 9.74
CA ASN A 655 -3.75 -12.13 10.16
C ASN A 655 -2.34 -12.73 10.34
N THR A 656 -1.99 -13.81 9.67
CA THR A 656 -0.68 -14.47 9.82
C THR A 656 0.14 -14.52 8.53
N GLY A 657 -0.12 -13.60 7.60
CA GLY A 657 0.55 -13.55 6.30
C GLY A 657 1.87 -12.80 6.29
N TYR A 658 2.37 -12.34 7.41
CA TYR A 658 3.62 -11.59 7.48
C TYR A 658 4.87 -12.48 7.48
N LEU A 659 6.01 -11.90 7.10
CA LEU A 659 7.32 -12.54 7.07
C LEU A 659 7.72 -13.16 8.42
N TRP A 660 7.40 -12.50 9.54
CA TRP A 660 7.67 -13.05 10.87
C TRP A 660 6.79 -14.25 11.21
N ASP A 661 5.56 -14.29 10.72
CA ASP A 661 4.69 -15.47 10.89
C ASP A 661 5.21 -16.64 10.07
N ALA A 662 5.67 -16.39 8.83
CA ALA A 662 6.31 -17.41 8.00
C ALA A 662 7.59 -17.96 8.66
N ALA A 663 8.44 -17.08 9.21
CA ALA A 663 9.63 -17.49 9.95
C ALA A 663 9.28 -18.37 11.17
N LEU A 664 8.27 -17.99 11.95
CA LEU A 664 7.84 -18.76 13.12
C LEU A 664 7.21 -20.10 12.74
N ARG A 665 6.42 -20.17 11.66
CA ARG A 665 5.90 -21.45 11.13
C ARG A 665 7.03 -22.40 10.73
N ALA A 666 8.14 -21.86 10.21
CA ALA A 666 9.34 -22.62 9.88
C ALA A 666 10.19 -23.00 11.11
N GLY A 667 9.78 -22.62 12.31
CA GLY A 667 10.52 -22.88 13.54
C GLY A 667 11.71 -21.95 13.79
N LEU A 668 11.83 -20.87 13.04
CA LEU A 668 12.86 -19.84 13.21
C LEU A 668 12.50 -18.91 14.38
N THR A 669 13.51 -18.21 14.87
CA THR A 669 13.35 -17.25 15.97
C THR A 669 13.25 -15.83 15.42
N VAL A 670 12.36 -15.03 16.00
CA VAL A 670 12.08 -13.64 15.59
C VAL A 670 12.28 -12.70 16.78
N ARG A 671 12.88 -11.53 16.53
CA ARG A 671 12.96 -10.43 17.48
C ARG A 671 12.60 -9.13 16.78
N ASN A 672 11.78 -8.33 17.44
CA ASN A 672 11.22 -7.09 16.90
C ASN A 672 11.75 -5.86 17.66
N TYR A 673 12.21 -4.88 16.88
CA TYR A 673 12.68 -3.58 17.29
C TYR A 673 11.95 -2.50 16.47
N GLY A 674 10.72 -2.21 16.85
CA GLY A 674 9.96 -1.08 16.35
C GLY A 674 8.97 -1.34 15.20
N PHE A 675 8.87 -2.54 14.62
CA PHE A 675 7.80 -2.87 13.68
C PHE A 675 6.48 -3.03 14.40
N PHE A 676 5.41 -2.44 13.85
CA PHE A 676 4.05 -2.55 14.40
C PHE A 676 4.01 -2.20 15.89
N VAL A 677 4.57 -1.05 16.21
CA VAL A 677 4.59 -0.46 17.55
C VAL A 677 3.80 0.83 17.52
N ASP A 678 2.71 0.88 18.24
CA ASP A 678 1.88 2.07 18.36
C ASP A 678 2.51 3.08 19.32
N GLN A 679 2.78 4.26 18.81
CA GLN A 679 3.40 5.35 19.53
C GLN A 679 2.41 6.27 20.27
N THR A 680 1.11 6.07 20.10
CA THR A 680 0.11 6.84 20.86
C THR A 680 0.06 6.46 22.32
N ARG A 681 0.89 5.49 22.75
CA ARG A 681 0.99 4.98 24.11
C ARG A 681 1.94 5.80 24.95
N TYR A 682 1.68 5.83 26.26
CA TYR A 682 2.48 6.63 27.14
C TYR A 682 2.11 6.38 28.58
N ASN A 683 2.89 7.00 29.47
CA ASN A 683 2.51 6.93 30.85
C ASN A 683 1.24 7.77 31.13
N THR A 684 0.38 7.25 31.98
CA THR A 684 -0.93 7.82 32.30
C THR A 684 -0.87 9.22 32.93
N THR A 685 0.30 9.66 33.41
CA THR A 685 0.45 10.94 34.07
C THR A 685 0.65 12.09 33.07
N THR A 686 1.39 11.84 32.01
CA THR A 686 1.82 12.88 31.07
C THR A 686 1.10 12.85 29.74
N ASN A 687 0.39 11.76 29.44
CA ASN A 687 -0.23 11.53 28.14
C ASN A 687 0.73 11.55 26.94
N THR A 688 1.99 11.20 27.19
CA THR A 688 3.02 11.17 26.14
C THR A 688 4.03 10.09 26.44
N ILE A 689 4.56 9.43 25.43
CA ILE A 689 5.75 8.60 25.58
C ILE A 689 6.92 9.53 25.88
N PRO A 690 7.59 9.40 27.04
CA PRO A 690 8.67 10.31 27.40
C PRO A 690 9.81 10.26 26.39
N LEU A 691 10.34 11.41 25.99
CA LEU A 691 11.57 11.52 25.21
C LEU A 691 12.77 11.30 26.13
N ILE A 692 13.15 10.03 26.32
CA ILE A 692 14.25 9.59 27.19
C ILE A 692 15.30 8.86 26.36
N GLU A 693 16.55 9.27 26.48
CA GLU A 693 17.66 8.70 25.71
C GLU A 693 17.90 7.21 26.00
N ASN A 694 17.61 6.75 27.22
CA ASN A 694 17.85 5.37 27.63
C ASN A 694 16.66 4.79 28.43
N PRO A 695 15.54 4.44 27.74
CA PRO A 695 14.36 3.90 28.40
C PRO A 695 14.63 2.65 29.24
N ALA A 696 15.57 1.80 28.81
CA ALA A 696 15.91 0.56 29.51
C ALA A 696 16.60 0.81 30.87
N ALA A 697 17.45 1.84 30.96
CA ALA A 697 18.09 2.21 32.23
C ALA A 697 17.07 2.72 33.25
N ASP A 698 16.05 3.42 32.77
CA ASP A 698 15.00 4.01 33.60
C ASP A 698 13.85 3.02 33.87
N GLY A 699 13.83 1.87 33.15
CA GLY A 699 12.79 0.86 33.25
C GLY A 699 11.44 1.33 32.71
N ILE A 700 11.44 2.25 31.74
CA ILE A 700 10.23 2.86 31.17
C ILE A 700 9.92 2.21 29.82
N VAL A 701 8.78 1.56 29.75
CA VAL A 701 8.27 0.98 28.51
C VAL A 701 7.89 2.10 27.54
N VAL A 702 8.40 2.04 26.31
CA VAL A 702 8.15 3.01 25.24
C VAL A 702 7.61 2.36 23.95
N ALA A 703 7.54 1.03 23.91
CA ALA A 703 7.07 0.27 22.77
C ALA A 703 5.83 -0.54 23.15
N TYR A 704 4.73 -0.34 22.44
CA TYR A 704 3.46 -1.05 22.62
C TYR A 704 3.07 -1.72 21.32
N PRO A 705 3.36 -3.03 21.16
CA PRO A 705 3.14 -3.71 19.89
C PRO A 705 1.65 -3.79 19.54
N THR A 706 1.37 -3.68 18.26
CA THR A 706 0.02 -3.72 17.67
C THR A 706 -0.27 -5.03 16.94
N ASN A 707 0.73 -5.91 16.83
CA ASN A 707 0.59 -7.23 16.24
C ASN A 707 0.72 -8.30 17.32
N VAL A 708 -0.25 -9.20 17.42
CA VAL A 708 -0.33 -10.24 18.47
C VAL A 708 0.88 -11.18 18.45
N THR A 709 1.39 -11.49 17.25
CA THR A 709 2.56 -12.38 17.09
C THR A 709 3.85 -11.69 17.54
N LEU A 710 3.98 -10.40 17.26
CA LEU A 710 5.15 -9.60 17.65
C LEU A 710 5.12 -9.19 19.11
N ALA A 711 3.95 -9.10 19.76
CA ALA A 711 3.82 -8.62 21.13
C ALA A 711 4.81 -9.29 22.13
N PRO A 712 4.96 -10.63 22.21
CA PRO A 712 5.92 -11.26 23.12
C PRO A 712 7.37 -11.20 22.64
N ARG A 713 7.64 -10.66 21.46
CA ARG A 713 8.93 -10.63 20.76
C ARG A 713 9.49 -9.23 20.59
N THR A 714 8.71 -8.21 20.92
CA THR A 714 9.09 -6.79 20.81
C THR A 714 9.97 -6.40 22.01
N ASP A 715 11.01 -5.63 21.71
CA ASP A 715 11.78 -4.96 22.76
C ASP A 715 10.93 -3.80 23.32
N PRO A 716 10.64 -3.79 24.62
CA PRO A 716 9.75 -2.79 25.23
C PRO A 716 10.39 -1.41 25.36
N TYR A 717 11.69 -1.30 25.11
CA TYR A 717 12.46 -0.08 25.25
C TYR A 717 12.88 0.53 23.91
N PHE A 718 12.60 -0.16 22.80
CA PHE A 718 12.88 0.33 21.47
C PHE A 718 11.72 1.18 20.96
N ARG A 719 11.93 2.49 20.83
CA ARG A 719 10.90 3.44 20.41
C ARG A 719 10.49 3.24 18.94
N GLY A 720 9.20 3.21 18.68
CA GLY A 720 8.62 3.13 17.34
C GLY A 720 8.78 4.45 16.56
N PHE A 721 7.84 4.76 15.66
CA PHE A 721 7.86 5.99 14.88
C PHE A 721 7.79 7.23 15.77
N ASP A 722 8.78 8.09 15.69
CA ASP A 722 8.81 9.39 16.37
C ASP A 722 9.94 10.26 15.80
N ASN A 723 9.60 11.30 15.07
CA ASN A 723 10.54 12.25 14.48
C ASN A 723 11.27 13.13 15.52
N ALA A 724 10.84 13.11 16.77
CA ALA A 724 11.53 13.84 17.83
C ALA A 724 12.63 13.01 18.51
N PHE A 725 12.73 11.72 18.20
CA PHE A 725 13.63 10.78 18.86
C PHE A 725 14.70 10.26 17.90
N PRO A 726 16.01 10.56 18.12
CA PRO A 726 17.09 10.14 17.23
C PRO A 726 17.23 8.62 17.06
N ASP A 727 17.52 8.17 15.85
CA ASP A 727 17.83 6.77 15.52
C ASP A 727 19.11 6.27 16.18
N TYR A 728 20.00 7.19 16.54
CA TYR A 728 21.15 6.85 17.38
C TYR A 728 20.74 6.11 18.66
N TYR A 729 19.69 6.56 19.34
CA TYR A 729 19.21 5.90 20.57
C TYR A 729 18.44 4.61 20.29
N ARG A 730 17.77 4.51 19.14
CA ARG A 730 17.21 3.23 18.66
C ARG A 730 18.32 2.20 18.42
N TYR A 731 19.40 2.60 17.75
CA TYR A 731 20.59 1.77 17.63
C TYR A 731 21.20 1.41 19.00
N ALA A 732 21.33 2.37 19.91
CA ALA A 732 21.90 2.13 21.23
C ALA A 732 21.11 1.09 22.02
N GLU A 733 19.79 1.10 21.95
CA GLU A 733 18.92 0.09 22.57
C GLU A 733 19.11 -1.28 21.93
N TRP A 734 19.07 -1.36 20.58
CA TRP A 734 19.35 -2.60 19.86
C TRP A 734 20.74 -3.15 20.23
N ALA A 735 21.75 -2.30 20.27
CA ALA A 735 23.13 -2.68 20.62
C ALA A 735 23.25 -3.14 22.08
N ARG A 736 22.51 -2.50 23.01
CA ARG A 736 22.44 -2.93 24.41
C ARG A 736 21.91 -4.36 24.53
N GLU A 737 20.83 -4.67 23.84
CA GLU A 737 20.27 -6.03 23.84
C GLU A 737 21.21 -7.00 23.14
N PHE A 738 21.79 -6.62 22.01
CA PHE A 738 22.76 -7.43 21.26
C PHE A 738 23.96 -7.83 22.14
N ASP A 739 24.57 -6.85 22.83
CA ASP A 739 25.72 -7.09 23.70
C ASP A 739 25.35 -7.98 24.89
N ASN A 740 24.21 -7.78 25.50
CA ASN A 740 23.81 -8.48 26.71
C ASN A 740 23.28 -9.89 26.44
N ASN A 741 22.65 -10.14 25.30
CA ASN A 741 21.95 -11.38 25.03
C ASN A 741 22.65 -12.27 24.01
N TYR A 742 23.39 -11.71 23.07
CA TYR A 742 23.95 -12.48 21.94
C TYR A 742 25.47 -12.61 21.95
N LEU A 743 26.19 -11.67 22.55
CA LEU A 743 27.66 -11.74 22.68
C LEU A 743 28.14 -12.43 23.97
N VAL A 744 27.31 -12.53 24.99
CA VAL A 744 27.68 -13.21 26.23
C VAL A 744 27.58 -14.71 26.06
N PRO A 745 28.60 -15.52 26.41
CA PRO A 745 28.49 -16.98 26.41
C PRO A 745 27.30 -17.43 27.28
N ALA A 746 26.46 -18.30 26.76
CA ALA A 746 25.31 -18.82 27.48
C ALA A 746 25.72 -19.28 28.88
N CYS A 747 25.13 -18.70 29.93
CA CYS A 747 25.33 -19.15 31.30
C CYS A 747 24.95 -20.64 31.38
N ARG A 748 25.91 -21.54 31.57
CA ARG A 748 25.64 -22.96 31.81
C ARG A 748 24.77 -23.07 33.08
N ALA A 749 23.64 -23.74 32.95
CA ALA A 749 22.89 -24.15 34.11
C ALA A 749 23.83 -24.94 35.03
N PRO A 750 23.79 -24.76 36.37
CA PRO A 750 24.65 -25.53 37.25
C PRO A 750 24.26 -27.02 37.14
N GLU A 751 25.17 -27.82 36.63
CA GLU A 751 25.09 -29.25 36.74
C GLU A 751 25.10 -29.58 38.27
N SER A 752 24.07 -30.24 38.72
CA SER A 752 23.98 -30.70 40.10
C SER A 752 25.12 -31.67 40.40
N ARG A 753 25.88 -31.35 41.44
CA ARG A 753 26.91 -32.15 42.17
C ARG A 753 28.37 -31.95 41.76
N LYS A 754 29.02 -31.02 42.40
CA LYS A 754 30.22 -31.13 43.23
C LYS A 754 30.66 -29.74 43.68
N PRO A 755 31.19 -29.55 44.89
CA PRO A 755 31.65 -28.25 45.34
C PRO A 755 32.95 -27.86 44.64
N ALA A 756 32.98 -26.70 44.07
CA ALA A 756 34.14 -26.09 43.38
C ALA A 756 34.63 -24.86 44.16
N PRO A 757 35.91 -24.52 44.11
CA PRO A 757 36.45 -23.39 44.81
C PRO A 757 36.12 -22.05 44.14
N ALA A 758 36.07 -21.06 44.96
CA ALA A 758 35.73 -19.68 44.90
C ALA A 758 35.67 -18.89 43.54
N PRO A 759 34.87 -17.83 43.50
CA PRO A 759 34.22 -17.34 42.29
C PRO A 759 34.92 -16.18 41.60
N THR A 760 34.91 -16.17 40.26
CA THR A 760 35.15 -14.96 39.45
C THR A 760 34.11 -14.80 38.35
N ALA A 761 32.85 -15.07 38.67
CA ALA A 761 31.74 -14.73 37.75
C ALA A 761 30.65 -14.06 38.58
N LEU A 762 30.22 -12.88 38.15
CA LEU A 762 29.07 -12.16 38.71
C LEU A 762 27.79 -13.01 38.49
N PRO A 763 26.90 -13.11 39.49
CA PRO A 763 25.67 -13.85 39.35
C PRO A 763 24.71 -13.13 38.37
N CYS A 764 24.13 -13.87 37.43
CA CYS A 764 23.05 -13.38 36.58
C CYS A 764 21.88 -12.87 37.45
N ALA A 765 21.48 -11.63 37.25
CA ALA A 765 20.31 -11.07 37.91
C ALA A 765 19.03 -11.82 37.49
N PRO A 766 18.10 -12.08 38.42
CA PRO A 766 16.88 -12.81 38.13
C PRO A 766 15.86 -11.87 37.47
N HIS A 767 15.76 -11.92 36.15
CA HIS A 767 14.66 -11.29 35.43
C HIS A 767 13.78 -12.38 34.80
N SER A 768 12.51 -12.32 35.16
CA SER A 768 11.32 -13.02 34.71
C SER A 768 11.44 -14.48 34.20
N GLN A 769 10.72 -15.37 34.84
CA GLN A 769 10.74 -16.82 34.64
C GLN A 769 10.00 -17.36 33.40
N THR A 770 9.76 -16.56 32.38
CA THR A 770 8.96 -16.98 31.20
C THR A 770 9.67 -16.93 29.86
N ALA A 771 10.90 -16.41 29.76
CA ALA A 771 11.65 -16.46 28.51
C ALA A 771 12.42 -17.79 28.38
N ARG A 772 12.06 -18.64 27.45
CA ARG A 772 12.94 -19.73 26.99
C ARG A 772 14.24 -19.09 26.50
N ARG A 773 15.36 -19.45 27.11
CA ARG A 773 16.70 -18.98 26.74
C ARG A 773 16.97 -19.30 25.26
N SER A 774 16.94 -18.29 24.42
CA SER A 774 17.58 -18.33 23.12
C SER A 774 19.10 -18.35 23.36
N THR A 775 19.83 -19.33 22.82
CA THR A 775 21.28 -19.48 22.98
C THR A 775 22.03 -18.79 21.85
N GLY A 776 21.50 -17.80 21.16
CA GLY A 776 22.10 -17.08 20.04
C GLY A 776 21.26 -15.93 19.50
N MET A 777 21.81 -15.22 18.53
CA MET A 777 21.11 -14.15 17.79
C MET A 777 19.87 -14.73 17.10
N PRO A 778 18.75 -13.99 17.01
CA PRO A 778 17.55 -14.44 16.30
C PRO A 778 17.83 -14.75 14.82
N SER A 779 17.02 -15.67 14.27
CA SER A 779 17.09 -15.96 12.81
C SER A 779 16.61 -14.77 11.99
N LEU A 780 15.59 -14.04 12.48
CA LEU A 780 15.07 -12.82 11.87
C LEU A 780 14.98 -11.72 12.94
N SER A 781 15.63 -10.59 12.69
CA SER A 781 15.51 -9.36 13.46
C SER A 781 14.89 -8.27 12.61
N LEU A 782 13.79 -7.68 13.10
CA LEU A 782 13.07 -6.58 12.46
C LEU A 782 13.48 -5.29 13.15
N VAL A 783 14.02 -4.32 12.42
CA VAL A 783 14.56 -3.08 12.99
C VAL A 783 13.99 -1.89 12.22
N ARG A 784 13.33 -0.96 12.92
CA ARG A 784 12.83 0.29 12.32
C ARG A 784 13.79 1.42 12.61
N PHE A 785 14.36 2.04 11.55
CA PHE A 785 15.04 3.32 11.63
C PHE A 785 14.30 4.31 10.74
N MET A 786 13.70 5.33 11.35
CA MET A 786 12.70 6.16 10.68
C MET A 786 13.04 7.67 10.66
N HIS A 787 14.21 8.07 11.17
CA HIS A 787 14.51 9.48 11.32
C HIS A 787 14.77 10.20 9.99
N ASP A 788 14.88 9.47 8.89
CA ASP A 788 14.91 10.01 7.52
C ASP A 788 13.53 10.48 7.01
N HIS A 789 12.41 10.05 7.62
CA HIS A 789 11.10 10.66 7.40
C HIS A 789 11.12 12.17 7.65
N THR A 790 11.93 12.61 8.60
CA THR A 790 12.11 13.99 9.08
C THR A 790 10.83 14.65 9.63
N GLY A 791 10.99 15.54 10.56
CA GLY A 791 9.85 16.24 11.18
C GLY A 791 10.10 16.65 12.63
N ASN A 792 9.07 17.16 13.28
CA ASN A 792 9.08 17.55 14.70
C ASN A 792 10.28 18.44 15.11
N PHE A 793 10.68 19.35 14.23
CA PHE A 793 11.92 20.15 14.39
C PHE A 793 11.97 20.98 15.68
N SER A 794 10.82 21.34 16.26
CA SER A 794 10.74 22.05 17.53
C SER A 794 10.86 21.14 18.75
N ALA A 795 10.56 19.85 18.61
CA ALA A 795 10.49 18.88 19.72
C ALA A 795 11.66 17.89 19.73
N ALA A 796 12.38 17.74 18.60
CA ALA A 796 13.48 16.79 18.48
C ALA A 796 14.60 17.10 19.48
N ILE A 797 14.99 16.04 20.21
CA ILE A 797 15.99 16.14 21.28
C ILE A 797 17.43 16.16 20.77
N ASP A 798 18.37 16.50 21.64
CA ASP A 798 19.82 16.51 21.38
C ASP A 798 20.29 17.34 20.20
N GLY A 799 19.46 18.29 19.78
CA GLY A 799 19.80 19.18 18.68
C GLY A 799 19.72 18.51 17.30
N VAL A 800 19.20 17.29 17.19
CA VAL A 800 18.95 16.59 15.91
C VAL A 800 17.61 17.06 15.36
N ASN A 801 17.53 18.33 15.01
CA ASN A 801 16.27 19.04 14.81
C ASN A 801 16.21 19.84 13.49
N THR A 802 16.94 19.39 12.50
CA THR A 802 16.82 19.85 11.10
C THR A 802 16.79 18.63 10.17
N PRO A 803 16.21 18.72 8.97
CA PRO A 803 16.12 17.56 8.06
C PRO A 803 17.49 16.92 7.78
N ASP A 804 18.49 17.71 7.45
CA ASP A 804 19.85 17.23 7.20
C ASP A 804 20.52 16.56 8.42
N LEU A 805 20.21 17.01 9.65
CA LEU A 805 20.68 16.34 10.87
C LEU A 805 19.93 15.04 11.15
N GLN A 806 18.62 15.00 10.89
CA GLN A 806 17.80 13.81 11.11
C GLN A 806 18.18 12.69 10.13
N VAL A 807 18.35 13.01 8.85
CA VAL A 807 18.83 12.04 7.85
C VAL A 807 20.26 11.60 8.14
N ALA A 808 21.14 12.51 8.62
CA ALA A 808 22.50 12.15 9.01
C ALA A 808 22.54 11.23 10.25
N ASP A 809 21.60 11.39 11.17
CA ASP A 809 21.44 10.52 12.34
C ASP A 809 20.95 9.12 11.93
N ASN A 810 19.95 9.03 11.06
CA ASN A 810 19.47 7.77 10.46
C ASN A 810 20.63 7.04 9.76
N ASP A 811 21.35 7.71 8.87
CA ASP A 811 22.51 7.16 8.16
C ASP A 811 23.55 6.61 9.14
N TYR A 812 23.84 7.36 10.21
CA TYR A 812 24.80 6.94 11.20
C TYR A 812 24.33 5.72 12.01
N ALA A 813 23.06 5.67 12.39
CA ALA A 813 22.48 4.52 13.09
C ALA A 813 22.54 3.23 12.25
N VAL A 814 22.20 3.31 10.95
CA VAL A 814 22.38 2.18 10.01
C VAL A 814 23.83 1.77 9.95
N GLY A 815 24.75 2.73 9.78
CA GLY A 815 26.19 2.45 9.72
C GLY A 815 26.72 1.77 11.00
N LEU A 816 26.28 2.22 12.17
CA LEU A 816 26.67 1.64 13.45
C LEU A 816 26.18 0.20 13.63
N LEU A 817 24.96 -0.11 13.20
CA LEU A 817 24.43 -1.48 13.23
C LEU A 817 25.26 -2.39 12.30
N VAL A 818 25.53 -1.95 11.08
CA VAL A 818 26.35 -2.71 10.12
C VAL A 818 27.76 -2.93 10.66
N GLN A 819 28.41 -1.91 11.22
CA GLN A 819 29.71 -2.01 11.88
C GLN A 819 29.71 -3.01 13.04
N LYS A 820 28.66 -2.97 13.86
CA LYS A 820 28.52 -3.88 15.02
C LYS A 820 28.47 -5.34 14.58
N ILE A 821 27.71 -5.65 13.55
CA ILE A 821 27.66 -7.01 12.98
C ILE A 821 28.98 -7.38 12.31
N ALA A 822 29.58 -6.48 11.50
CA ALA A 822 30.85 -6.72 10.83
C ALA A 822 31.99 -7.07 11.82
N SER A 823 31.93 -6.50 13.02
CA SER A 823 32.92 -6.70 14.08
C SER A 823 32.59 -7.84 15.05
N SER A 824 31.47 -8.53 14.83
CA SER A 824 30.96 -9.56 15.72
C SER A 824 31.28 -10.98 15.24
N PRO A 825 31.13 -12.01 16.09
CA PRO A 825 31.19 -13.40 15.67
C PRO A 825 30.16 -13.80 14.60
N TYR A 826 29.15 -12.98 14.39
CA TYR A 826 28.05 -13.20 13.44
C TYR A 826 28.34 -12.64 12.03
N ALA A 827 29.49 -11.98 11.79
CA ALA A 827 29.82 -11.34 10.54
C ALA A 827 29.70 -12.25 9.30
N ASN A 828 30.08 -13.53 9.46
CA ASN A 828 30.15 -14.45 8.32
C ASN A 828 28.85 -15.19 8.02
N ASN A 829 27.83 -15.09 8.88
CA ASN A 829 26.57 -15.83 8.78
C ASN A 829 25.32 -14.93 8.95
N THR A 830 25.51 -13.62 8.82
CA THR A 830 24.43 -12.63 8.88
C THR A 830 24.34 -11.88 7.56
N LEU A 831 23.12 -11.66 7.08
CA LEU A 831 22.79 -10.67 6.05
C LEU A 831 21.97 -9.55 6.66
N ILE A 832 22.28 -8.33 6.26
CA ILE A 832 21.55 -7.12 6.64
C ILE A 832 20.88 -6.60 5.39
N PHE A 833 19.55 -6.53 5.41
CA PHE A 833 18.69 -6.00 4.36
C PHE A 833 18.14 -4.65 4.81
N VAL A 834 18.28 -3.61 3.99
CA VAL A 834 17.83 -2.25 4.27
C VAL A 834 16.95 -1.77 3.13
N LEU A 835 15.75 -1.31 3.44
CA LEU A 835 14.72 -0.93 2.48
C LEU A 835 13.96 0.31 2.98
N GLU A 836 13.51 1.17 2.08
CA GLU A 836 12.43 2.13 2.33
C GLU A 836 11.08 1.43 2.14
N ASP A 837 10.09 1.76 2.94
CA ASP A 837 8.74 1.19 2.78
C ASP A 837 8.04 1.70 1.52
N ASP A 838 8.21 2.98 1.22
CA ASP A 838 7.79 3.65 0.00
C ASP A 838 8.75 4.80 -0.37
N ALA A 839 8.49 5.50 -1.47
CA ALA A 839 9.24 6.69 -1.89
C ALA A 839 8.40 7.97 -1.85
N GLN A 840 7.14 7.85 -1.64
CA GLN A 840 6.08 8.85 -1.50
C GLN A 840 6.09 10.03 -2.50
N ASP A 841 6.91 11.06 -2.33
CA ASP A 841 6.94 12.28 -3.18
C ASP A 841 8.36 12.86 -3.30
N GLY A 842 9.39 12.05 -3.30
CA GLY A 842 10.76 12.56 -3.54
C GLY A 842 11.05 12.81 -5.01
N GLY A 843 11.94 13.77 -5.31
CA GLY A 843 12.43 13.97 -6.68
C GLY A 843 13.29 12.80 -7.13
N ASP A 844 12.96 12.23 -8.29
CA ASP A 844 13.78 11.23 -8.98
C ASP A 844 13.74 11.47 -10.48
N HIS A 845 14.83 11.16 -11.23
CA HIS A 845 14.84 11.43 -12.67
C HIS A 845 14.36 10.26 -13.53
N VAL A 846 14.06 9.11 -12.93
CA VAL A 846 13.59 7.90 -13.62
C VAL A 846 12.12 7.63 -13.33
N ASP A 847 11.78 7.42 -12.07
CA ASP A 847 10.41 7.13 -11.61
C ASP A 847 10.28 7.49 -10.13
N SER A 848 9.14 8.01 -9.71
CA SER A 848 8.90 8.39 -8.31
C SER A 848 8.85 7.19 -7.35
N HIS A 849 8.72 5.97 -7.85
CA HIS A 849 8.84 4.75 -7.05
C HIS A 849 10.28 4.25 -6.94
N ARG A 850 11.25 4.87 -7.65
CA ARG A 850 12.63 4.44 -7.55
C ARG A 850 13.22 4.88 -6.22
N SER A 851 13.68 3.91 -5.43
CA SER A 851 14.16 4.14 -4.08
C SER A 851 15.49 3.44 -3.82
N VAL A 852 16.02 3.64 -2.62
CA VAL A 852 17.27 3.00 -2.17
C VAL A 852 17.00 1.66 -1.51
N ALA A 853 17.82 0.66 -1.82
CA ALA A 853 17.84 -0.62 -1.13
C ALA A 853 19.29 -1.09 -0.98
N PHE A 854 19.62 -1.69 0.15
CA PHE A 854 20.98 -2.15 0.42
C PHE A 854 20.95 -3.57 0.99
N VAL A 855 21.97 -4.36 0.62
CA VAL A 855 22.22 -5.65 1.25
C VAL A 855 23.70 -5.72 1.62
N ALA A 856 24.01 -6.08 2.87
CA ALA A 856 25.37 -6.18 3.38
C ALA A 856 25.61 -7.53 4.07
N GLY A 857 26.82 -8.04 3.94
CA GLY A 857 27.26 -9.28 4.58
C GLY A 857 28.26 -10.09 3.74
N ALA A 858 28.74 -11.18 4.30
CA ALA A 858 29.84 -11.96 3.72
C ALA A 858 29.54 -12.57 2.33
N PHE A 859 28.27 -12.85 2.04
CA PHE A 859 27.85 -13.45 0.77
C PHE A 859 27.50 -12.42 -0.30
N VAL A 860 27.42 -11.13 0.04
CA VAL A 860 27.09 -10.06 -0.91
C VAL A 860 28.30 -9.74 -1.77
N LYS A 861 28.10 -9.51 -3.06
CA LYS A 861 29.15 -9.01 -3.97
C LYS A 861 29.68 -7.67 -3.46
N GLN A 862 30.95 -7.43 -3.68
CA GLN A 862 31.62 -6.20 -3.25
C GLN A 862 31.95 -5.33 -4.45
N GLY A 863 31.62 -4.03 -4.37
CA GLY A 863 31.89 -3.03 -5.40
C GLY A 863 31.18 -3.32 -6.73
N ALA A 864 29.98 -3.89 -6.69
CA ALA A 864 29.24 -4.27 -7.88
C ALA A 864 28.08 -3.32 -8.18
N LEU A 865 27.92 -2.94 -9.43
CA LEU A 865 26.72 -2.25 -9.93
C LEU A 865 25.77 -3.29 -10.51
N ILE A 866 24.56 -3.32 -9.97
CA ILE A 866 23.48 -4.21 -10.41
C ILE A 866 22.31 -3.32 -10.86
N SER A 867 22.14 -3.27 -12.19
CA SER A 867 21.08 -2.49 -12.83
C SER A 867 19.86 -3.34 -13.21
N THR A 868 19.79 -4.57 -12.70
CA THR A 868 18.59 -5.41 -12.82
C THR A 868 17.45 -4.68 -12.11
N PRO A 869 16.29 -4.47 -12.77
CA PRO A 869 15.15 -3.87 -12.10
C PRO A 869 14.57 -4.87 -11.10
N TYR A 870 14.71 -4.55 -9.86
CA TYR A 870 14.12 -5.26 -8.74
C TYR A 870 13.09 -4.38 -8.06
N ASN A 871 12.19 -5.02 -7.32
CA ASN A 871 11.18 -4.32 -6.54
C ASN A 871 11.05 -4.87 -5.11
N THR A 872 10.17 -4.28 -4.32
CA THR A 872 9.95 -4.70 -2.92
C THR A 872 9.58 -6.18 -2.81
N ILE A 873 8.77 -6.71 -3.74
CA ILE A 873 8.35 -8.12 -3.71
C ILE A 873 9.53 -9.04 -3.95
N ASP A 874 10.41 -8.71 -4.92
CA ASP A 874 11.66 -9.45 -5.18
C ASP A 874 12.59 -9.42 -3.95
N PHE A 875 12.63 -8.30 -3.24
CA PHE A 875 13.44 -8.13 -2.03
C PHE A 875 12.93 -9.01 -0.88
N VAL A 876 11.62 -9.02 -0.65
CA VAL A 876 10.98 -9.90 0.34
C VAL A 876 11.21 -11.37 -0.04
N ARG A 877 11.00 -11.74 -1.30
CA ARG A 877 11.27 -13.09 -1.81
C ARG A 877 12.72 -13.51 -1.57
N THR A 878 13.66 -12.60 -1.72
CA THR A 878 15.08 -12.87 -1.44
C THR A 878 15.32 -13.20 0.04
N MET A 879 14.69 -12.47 0.95
CA MET A 879 14.78 -12.77 2.38
C MET A 879 14.17 -14.14 2.71
N GLU A 880 13.03 -14.48 2.11
CA GLU A 880 12.41 -15.80 2.27
C GLU A 880 13.36 -16.92 1.83
N GLU A 881 13.96 -16.81 0.64
CA GLU A 881 14.90 -17.79 0.12
C GLU A 881 16.13 -17.95 1.04
N VAL A 882 16.67 -16.85 1.54
CA VAL A 882 17.79 -16.87 2.49
C VAL A 882 17.42 -17.57 3.79
N LEU A 883 16.22 -17.30 4.30
CA LEU A 883 15.69 -17.92 5.53
C LEU A 883 15.17 -19.36 5.31
N GLY A 884 15.06 -19.80 4.06
CA GLY A 884 14.52 -21.11 3.71
C GLY A 884 13.01 -21.22 3.91
N LEU A 885 12.31 -20.10 3.74
CA LEU A 885 10.85 -20.02 3.86
C LEU A 885 10.18 -20.33 2.51
N PRO A 886 9.01 -20.95 2.51
CA PRO A 886 8.13 -20.97 1.34
C PRO A 886 7.57 -19.56 1.11
N PRO A 887 7.07 -19.25 -0.09
CA PRO A 887 6.33 -18.02 -0.34
C PRO A 887 5.13 -17.85 0.62
N MET A 888 4.81 -16.61 0.95
CA MET A 888 3.67 -16.27 1.78
C MET A 888 2.36 -16.22 0.97
N ASN A 889 2.44 -15.78 -0.28
CA ASN A 889 1.29 -15.62 -1.16
C ASN A 889 1.69 -15.77 -2.64
N LEU A 890 0.78 -15.47 -3.56
CA LEU A 890 1.01 -15.63 -4.99
C LEU A 890 2.00 -14.60 -5.55
N ASN A 891 2.04 -13.38 -4.99
CA ASN A 891 2.91 -12.32 -5.52
C ASN A 891 4.39 -12.66 -5.32
N ASP A 892 4.78 -13.05 -4.11
CA ASP A 892 6.17 -13.45 -3.82
C ASP A 892 6.52 -14.82 -4.42
N ALA A 893 5.53 -15.72 -4.58
CA ALA A 893 5.74 -16.99 -5.29
C ALA A 893 6.10 -16.80 -6.77
N LEU A 894 5.68 -15.69 -7.38
CA LEU A 894 5.99 -15.31 -8.76
C LEU A 894 7.15 -14.31 -8.86
N ALA A 895 7.66 -13.84 -7.74
CA ALA A 895 8.74 -12.88 -7.67
C ALA A 895 10.12 -13.54 -7.92
N ARG A 896 11.09 -12.72 -8.28
CA ARG A 896 12.43 -13.15 -8.61
C ARG A 896 13.38 -12.90 -7.44
N PRO A 897 14.01 -13.94 -6.84
CA PRO A 897 15.08 -13.72 -5.89
C PRO A 897 16.25 -12.94 -6.52
N MET A 898 16.85 -12.05 -5.76
CA MET A 898 17.97 -11.19 -6.21
C MET A 898 19.31 -11.96 -6.23
N ALA A 899 19.34 -13.12 -6.88
CA ALA A 899 20.50 -14.02 -6.84
C ALA A 899 21.79 -13.40 -7.42
N ASP A 900 21.66 -12.45 -8.36
CA ASP A 900 22.79 -11.79 -9.00
C ASP A 900 23.55 -10.80 -8.08
N ILE A 901 23.03 -10.50 -6.89
CA ILE A 901 23.76 -9.70 -5.89
C ILE A 901 24.72 -10.54 -5.03
N PHE A 902 24.62 -11.86 -5.07
CA PHE A 902 25.36 -12.75 -4.17
C PHE A 902 26.52 -13.50 -4.82
N ASN A 903 27.43 -13.93 -3.96
CA ASN A 903 28.46 -14.93 -4.22
C ASN A 903 28.06 -16.27 -3.59
N THR A 904 28.50 -17.38 -4.15
CA THR A 904 28.28 -18.74 -3.59
C THR A 904 29.18 -19.07 -2.40
N THR A 905 30.16 -18.25 -2.12
CA THR A 905 31.12 -18.42 -1.00
C THR A 905 31.28 -17.11 -0.26
N PRO A 906 31.39 -17.16 1.07
CA PRO A 906 31.53 -15.91 1.85
C PRO A 906 32.91 -15.26 1.57
N SER A 907 32.89 -13.95 1.49
CA SER A 907 34.07 -13.09 1.40
C SER A 907 34.32 -12.37 2.72
N ALA A 908 35.58 -12.13 3.05
CA ALA A 908 35.87 -11.26 4.19
C ALA A 908 35.35 -9.84 3.92
N TRP A 909 34.71 -9.26 4.90
CA TRP A 909 34.21 -7.91 4.82
C TRP A 909 34.41 -7.16 6.13
N SER A 910 34.38 -5.86 6.06
CA SER A 910 34.43 -4.96 7.21
C SER A 910 33.63 -3.71 6.89
N PHE A 911 33.17 -3.06 7.91
CA PHE A 911 32.48 -1.77 7.77
C PHE A 911 32.86 -0.87 8.95
N THR A 912 33.07 0.40 8.66
CA THR A 912 33.34 1.41 9.68
C THR A 912 32.33 2.53 9.54
N ALA A 913 31.50 2.71 10.53
CA ALA A 913 30.52 3.80 10.57
C ALA A 913 31.23 5.14 10.72
N THR A 914 30.84 6.08 9.91
CA THR A 914 31.40 7.44 9.90
C THR A 914 30.26 8.42 10.19
N PRO A 915 30.28 9.13 11.33
CA PRO A 915 29.29 10.19 11.55
C PRO A 915 29.46 11.29 10.51
N SER A 916 28.36 11.76 9.95
CA SER A 916 28.38 12.96 9.10
C SER A 916 29.02 14.12 9.87
N ALA A 917 29.79 14.96 9.18
CA ALA A 917 30.38 16.15 9.77
C ALA A 917 29.32 17.09 10.39
N LEU A 918 28.09 17.07 9.89
CA LEU A 918 26.95 17.84 10.40
C LEU A 918 26.61 17.49 11.84
N LEU A 919 26.75 16.23 12.25
CA LEU A 919 26.44 15.76 13.60
C LEU A 919 27.39 16.34 14.67
N TYR A 920 28.54 16.89 14.28
CA TYR A 920 29.43 17.61 15.18
C TYR A 920 29.06 19.10 15.36
N ALA A 921 27.89 19.52 14.87
CA ALA A 921 27.43 20.90 15.08
C ALA A 921 27.30 21.23 16.59
N PRO A 922 27.61 22.44 17.02
CA PRO A 922 27.70 22.79 18.45
C PRO A 922 26.42 22.58 19.26
N ARG A 923 25.27 22.42 18.61
CA ARG A 923 23.96 22.18 19.25
C ARG A 923 23.59 20.71 19.33
N VAL A 924 24.32 19.84 18.65
CA VAL A 924 24.10 18.40 18.70
C VAL A 924 24.82 17.84 19.92
N SER A 925 24.10 17.11 20.76
CA SER A 925 24.63 16.50 21.99
C SER A 925 24.66 14.98 21.95
N LEU A 926 24.47 14.37 20.79
CA LEU A 926 24.64 12.92 20.63
C LEU A 926 26.02 12.46 21.11
N PRO A 927 26.13 11.30 21.77
CA PRO A 927 27.42 10.80 22.30
C PRO A 927 28.26 10.19 21.13
N LEU A 928 28.76 11.07 20.27
CA LEU A 928 29.59 10.76 19.15
C LEU A 928 31.05 10.47 19.54
N PRO A 929 31.83 9.77 18.70
CA PRO A 929 33.27 9.72 18.83
C PRO A 929 33.89 11.13 18.87
N PRO A 930 35.11 11.31 19.47
CA PRO A 930 35.78 12.60 19.44
C PRO A 930 35.89 13.18 18.04
N GLN A 931 35.59 14.47 17.90
CA GLN A 931 35.65 15.13 16.59
C GLN A 931 37.06 14.98 15.97
N PRO A 932 37.16 14.53 14.72
CA PRO A 932 38.46 14.39 14.05
C PRO A 932 39.21 15.73 13.98
N THR A 933 40.50 15.69 14.22
CA THR A 933 41.34 16.91 14.18
C THR A 933 41.30 17.54 12.80
N GLY A 934 40.96 18.81 12.72
CA GLY A 934 40.86 19.57 11.48
C GLY A 934 39.55 19.41 10.72
N LEU A 935 38.59 18.65 11.26
CA LEU A 935 37.26 18.55 10.64
C LEU A 935 36.59 19.92 10.64
N VAL A 936 36.22 20.38 9.47
CA VAL A 936 35.37 21.55 9.29
C VAL A 936 33.93 21.11 9.42
N VAL A 937 33.25 21.57 10.43
CA VAL A 937 31.84 21.27 10.65
C VAL A 937 31.00 22.20 9.78
N PRO A 938 30.25 21.67 8.79
CA PRO A 938 29.36 22.50 7.99
C PRO A 938 28.20 22.97 8.88
N LYS A 939 27.59 24.07 8.50
CA LYS A 939 26.34 24.50 9.12
C LYS A 939 25.19 23.75 8.42
N PRO A 940 24.17 23.33 9.19
CA PRO A 940 22.90 22.93 8.59
C PRO A 940 22.37 24.01 7.63
N SER A 941 21.65 23.64 6.61
CA SER A 941 21.10 24.54 5.59
C SER A 941 20.33 25.70 6.21
N HIS A 942 19.54 25.39 7.24
CA HIS A 942 18.85 26.34 8.11
C HIS A 942 18.86 25.82 9.55
N ASP A 943 18.61 26.69 10.51
CA ASP A 943 18.48 26.28 11.93
C ASP A 943 17.07 25.72 12.21
N ALA A 944 16.93 25.05 13.35
CA ALA A 944 15.66 24.46 13.79
C ALA A 944 14.51 25.48 13.89
N THR A 945 14.81 26.74 14.17
CA THR A 945 13.80 27.81 14.25
C THR A 945 13.18 28.09 12.88
N TYR A 946 14.01 28.07 11.84
CA TYR A 946 13.51 28.17 10.46
C TYR A 946 12.60 27.01 10.13
N TRP A 947 13.04 25.76 10.37
CA TRP A 947 12.30 24.56 10.03
C TRP A 947 11.00 24.45 10.82
N ALA A 948 11.02 24.70 12.11
CA ALA A 948 9.83 24.72 12.95
C ALA A 948 8.79 25.75 12.49
N ARG A 949 9.27 26.95 12.07
CA ARG A 949 8.38 27.98 11.53
C ARG A 949 7.87 27.62 10.13
N ALA A 950 8.73 27.06 9.28
CA ALA A 950 8.36 26.70 7.92
C ALA A 950 7.34 25.56 7.88
N SER A 951 7.40 24.63 8.84
CA SER A 951 6.47 23.51 9.02
C SER A 951 5.35 23.79 10.02
N GLU A 952 5.13 25.04 10.41
CA GLU A 952 4.06 25.40 11.36
C GLU A 952 2.69 24.98 10.81
N GLY A 953 1.93 24.23 11.62
CA GLY A 953 0.62 23.70 11.27
C GLY A 953 0.67 22.32 10.61
N MET A 954 1.84 21.74 10.35
CA MET A 954 1.98 20.34 9.92
C MET A 954 1.90 19.40 11.12
N ASP A 955 1.21 18.28 10.96
CA ASP A 955 1.01 17.28 12.02
C ASP A 955 2.03 16.14 11.88
N PHE A 956 3.09 16.17 12.70
CA PHE A 956 4.11 15.12 12.75
C PHE A 956 3.89 14.14 13.93
N THR A 957 2.70 14.10 14.51
CA THR A 957 2.43 13.26 15.69
C THR A 957 2.28 11.77 15.37
N SER A 958 2.01 11.44 14.12
CA SER A 958 2.01 10.07 13.60
C SER A 958 2.37 10.11 12.12
N GLU A 959 2.59 8.94 11.54
CA GLU A 959 2.88 8.76 10.13
C GLU A 959 1.80 9.38 9.24
N ASP A 960 2.19 9.81 8.06
CA ASP A 960 1.33 10.16 6.92
C ASP A 960 0.26 11.23 7.19
N ARG A 961 0.45 12.08 8.20
CA ARG A 961 -0.45 13.20 8.47
C ARG A 961 -0.04 14.51 7.84
N VAL A 962 1.18 14.57 7.33
CA VAL A 962 1.70 15.75 6.64
C VAL A 962 1.42 15.61 5.16
N ASP A 963 1.05 16.72 4.49
CA ASP A 963 1.00 16.78 3.03
C ASP A 963 2.40 16.50 2.44
N PRO A 964 2.69 15.32 1.86
CA PRO A 964 4.02 14.97 1.39
C PRO A 964 4.48 15.91 0.28
N ALA A 965 3.59 16.24 -0.64
CA ALA A 965 3.90 17.14 -1.76
C ALA A 965 4.26 18.55 -1.29
N GLY A 966 3.55 19.06 -0.29
CA GLY A 966 3.87 20.35 0.34
C GLY A 966 5.16 20.30 1.14
N PHE A 967 5.36 19.21 1.89
CA PHE A 967 6.52 19.05 2.76
C PHE A 967 7.82 18.85 1.96
N ASN A 968 7.84 18.04 0.91
CA ASN A 968 9.03 17.86 0.08
C ASN A 968 9.42 19.14 -0.66
N ARG A 969 8.47 19.99 -1.06
CA ARG A 969 8.80 21.31 -1.59
C ARG A 969 9.36 22.26 -0.55
N LEU A 970 8.90 22.16 0.68
CA LEU A 970 9.45 22.89 1.82
C LEU A 970 10.89 22.43 2.08
N LEU A 971 11.14 21.12 2.10
CA LEU A 971 12.48 20.53 2.21
C LEU A 971 13.38 21.03 1.09
N TRP A 972 12.96 20.90 -0.16
CA TRP A 972 13.71 21.39 -1.31
C TRP A 972 14.07 22.87 -1.20
N LYS A 973 13.10 23.73 -0.87
CA LYS A 973 13.34 25.15 -0.71
C LYS A 973 14.34 25.46 0.39
N GLY A 974 14.27 24.76 1.49
CA GLY A 974 15.18 24.92 2.61
C GLY A 974 16.57 24.34 2.35
N LEU A 975 16.68 23.20 1.68
CA LEU A 975 17.96 22.53 1.43
C LEU A 975 18.65 23.07 0.17
N MET A 976 17.90 23.28 -0.93
CA MET A 976 18.39 23.65 -2.23
C MET A 976 18.31 25.16 -2.53
N GLY A 977 17.74 25.94 -1.60
CA GLY A 977 17.65 27.40 -1.69
C GLY A 977 16.78 27.90 -2.85
N ASP A 978 17.38 28.69 -3.75
CA ASP A 978 16.65 29.27 -4.90
C ASP A 978 16.64 28.37 -6.14
N LYS A 979 17.20 27.15 -6.05
CA LYS A 979 17.10 26.17 -7.11
C LYS A 979 15.62 25.81 -7.29
N PRO A 980 15.05 25.91 -8.51
CA PRO A 980 13.65 25.59 -8.70
C PRO A 980 13.39 24.11 -8.36
N TYR A 981 12.22 23.83 -7.80
CA TYR A 981 11.81 22.44 -7.57
C TYR A 981 11.77 21.71 -8.92
N PRO A 982 12.27 20.46 -8.98
CA PRO A 982 12.36 19.75 -10.25
C PRO A 982 11.01 19.63 -10.94
N ALA A 983 10.88 20.29 -12.09
CA ALA A 983 9.70 20.22 -12.94
C ALA A 983 9.88 19.22 -14.09
N GLY A 984 11.03 18.58 -14.13
CA GLY A 984 11.46 17.65 -15.16
C GLY A 984 12.92 17.29 -14.95
N PRO A 985 13.48 16.39 -15.73
CA PRO A 985 14.86 15.97 -15.56
C PRO A 985 15.81 17.14 -15.78
N SER A 986 16.78 17.26 -14.92
CA SER A 986 17.89 18.17 -15.14
C SER A 986 18.83 17.55 -16.18
N GLY A 987 18.68 17.96 -17.43
CA GLY A 987 19.64 17.62 -18.47
C GLY A 987 19.59 16.21 -19.03
N MET A 988 18.83 15.29 -18.50
CA MET A 988 18.61 13.95 -19.08
C MET A 988 17.19 13.82 -19.63
N ASP A 989 17.05 13.15 -20.77
CA ASP A 989 15.74 12.86 -21.35
C ASP A 989 15.05 11.73 -20.54
N LEU A 990 14.15 12.08 -19.65
CA LEU A 990 13.40 11.10 -18.82
C LEU A 990 12.67 10.05 -19.65
N ARG A 991 12.12 10.45 -20.80
CA ARG A 991 11.49 9.48 -21.70
C ARG A 991 12.51 8.45 -22.15
N HIS A 992 13.75 8.90 -22.37
CA HIS A 992 14.84 8.00 -22.73
C HIS A 992 15.23 7.11 -21.53
N ASN A 993 15.31 7.65 -20.33
CA ASN A 993 15.71 6.89 -19.14
C ASN A 993 14.62 5.90 -18.71
N ARG A 994 13.36 6.32 -18.70
CA ARG A 994 12.25 5.38 -18.45
C ARG A 994 12.17 4.31 -19.54
N ALA A 995 12.32 4.70 -20.81
CA ALA A 995 12.40 3.74 -21.90
C ALA A 995 13.59 2.78 -21.74
N THR A 996 14.74 3.29 -21.27
CA THR A 996 15.93 2.46 -20.98
C THR A 996 15.67 1.50 -19.83
N LEU A 997 15.04 1.94 -18.74
CA LEU A 997 14.64 1.10 -17.61
C LEU A 997 13.70 -0.02 -18.07
N LEU A 998 12.67 0.33 -18.84
CA LEU A 998 11.72 -0.64 -19.38
C LEU A 998 12.39 -1.63 -20.37
N VAL A 999 13.31 -1.15 -21.19
CA VAL A 999 14.09 -2.03 -22.07
C VAL A 999 14.95 -3.01 -21.25
N ARG A 1000 15.62 -2.56 -20.21
CA ARG A 1000 16.40 -3.42 -19.31
C ARG A 1000 15.52 -4.42 -18.59
N TYR A 1001 14.37 -3.98 -18.08
CA TYR A 1001 13.38 -4.85 -17.46
C TYR A 1001 12.88 -5.94 -18.44
N ARG A 1002 12.48 -5.56 -19.65
CA ARG A 1002 12.07 -6.52 -20.69
C ARG A 1002 13.22 -7.45 -21.10
N GLN A 1003 14.45 -6.96 -21.11
CA GLN A 1003 15.62 -7.75 -21.43
C GLN A 1003 15.91 -8.77 -20.32
N SER A 1004 15.76 -8.39 -19.05
CA SER A 1004 15.89 -9.32 -17.92
C SER A 1004 14.86 -10.44 -18.01
N LEU A 1005 13.60 -10.12 -18.29
CA LEU A 1005 12.54 -11.11 -18.49
C LEU A 1005 12.83 -12.08 -19.65
N LYS A 1006 13.42 -11.59 -20.77
CA LYS A 1006 13.81 -12.42 -21.91
C LYS A 1006 15.01 -13.32 -21.59
N GLU A 1007 15.96 -12.85 -20.80
CA GLU A 1007 17.11 -13.64 -20.36
C GLU A 1007 16.67 -14.74 -19.41
N GLU A 1008 15.72 -14.47 -18.51
CA GLU A 1008 15.06 -15.48 -17.68
C GLU A 1008 14.36 -16.55 -18.53
N GLY A 1009 13.56 -16.17 -19.51
CA GLY A 1009 12.89 -17.09 -20.40
C GLY A 1009 13.83 -17.89 -21.34
N ARG A 1010 15.11 -17.50 -21.45
CA ARG A 1010 16.12 -18.27 -22.18
C ARG A 1010 16.94 -19.20 -21.28
N ARG A 1011 16.97 -18.92 -19.97
CA ARG A 1011 17.66 -19.78 -18.98
C ARG A 1011 16.79 -20.95 -18.52
N ASN A 1012 15.48 -20.83 -18.73
CA ASN A 1012 14.49 -21.87 -18.51
C ASN A 1012 14.19 -22.61 -19.83
#